data_41d990d00cd85969c26eccd609779e44
#
_entry.id   41d990d00cd85969c26eccd609779e44
#
_cell.length_a   1.000
_cell.length_b   1.000
_cell.length_c   1.000
_cell.angle_alpha   90.00
_cell.angle_beta   90.00
_cell.angle_gamma   90.00
#
_symmetry.space_group_name_H-M   'P 1'
#
loop_
_entity.id
_entity.type
_entity.pdbx_description
1 polymer ?
#
loop_
_entity_poly.entity_id
_entity_poly.type
_entity_poly.pdbx_seq_one_letter_code
_entity_poly.pdbx_strand_id
1 'polypeptide(L)'
;MNLDTRKKFSLKKLKTAGRLIRQGRFNYVLIVAKRQIVAFYRRNAPYWLINLERRFAARSSRQEESFKPLLTPPFKVRSLTRNKPKIRAAVILDDFSLACWEHEFQVTLLTPNNWRSEIASNQFDLLFVESAWQGNNGAWSTRLSQPGQVDPVLHEIVTAFKEFDIPTAFWNKEDPPHFKQFIATAKMFDFVFTTDSNMIPEYEKYVGSGHALALPFAAQPIIHNPARNLPDTPGVPDPRWHQGDIAFAGSYFKNKFPERRFQLDILLKSAVTLANENFKFSIFSRTGFADPNNRFPSYAKPYVIGSLQYEYMLSANKEHKVFINVNTVTDSPTMCARRIFEVPACGTAVLTMPTPATKNFFSDSELVTATDSTTALSSLSILLKSPAMRDRVNHRAQRKIWSEHTYRHRALKVAKALGIPSDEYERQLAVPRVSVICSTNRPSQIPHLIEQVARQVNVEVQLIIATHGFELSQSHKLLLDRTFVDYKVVVTDTSMSLGDCLNACVNESLFDYVAKFDDDDIYLPHYLEDQINTLKFSGASMVGKQAAYAFVESRNALMLRRPEREHMWTNFVAGPTFVGPRATFVANPFQSRTTGEDTEFLRSVVNGGGHIYSGDRFNFIQMRHKNGHTWQLADDDFLAQGTVESFGFNEAHAEA
;
A
#
# COMPACT_ATOMS: atom_id res chain seq x y z
N MET A 1 24.83 16.35 39.29
CA MET A 1 25.37 17.47 38.50
C MET A 1 25.25 18.75 39.30
N ASN A 2 26.40 19.35 39.67
CA ASN A 2 26.54 20.41 40.67
C ASN A 2 25.80 21.71 40.26
N LEU A 3 25.21 22.41 41.19
CA LEU A 3 24.50 23.70 41.02
C LEU A 3 25.34 24.76 40.25
N ASP A 4 26.66 24.69 40.34
CA ASP A 4 27.59 25.61 39.70
C ASP A 4 27.71 25.45 38.18
N THR A 5 27.55 24.25 37.66
CA THR A 5 27.52 23.97 36.21
C THR A 5 26.24 24.45 35.54
N ARG A 6 25.12 24.42 36.28
CA ARG A 6 23.82 24.95 35.78
C ARG A 6 23.84 26.48 35.67
N LYS A 7 24.50 27.19 36.60
CA LYS A 7 24.65 28.66 36.56
C LYS A 7 25.56 29.13 35.41
N LYS A 8 26.68 28.44 35.17
CA LYS A 8 27.61 28.77 34.04
C LYS A 8 26.98 28.53 32.66
N PHE A 9 26.15 27.49 32.50
CA PHE A 9 25.48 27.19 31.26
C PHE A 9 24.36 28.20 30.95
N SER A 10 23.65 28.69 31.95
CA SER A 10 22.64 29.75 31.85
C SER A 10 23.24 31.11 31.45
N LEU A 11 24.37 31.50 32.01
CA LEU A 11 25.07 32.76 31.68
C LEU A 11 25.61 32.80 30.24
N LYS A 12 26.10 31.67 29.72
CA LYS A 12 26.56 31.56 28.33
C LYS A 12 25.42 31.71 27.32
N LYS A 13 24.25 31.16 27.64
CA LYS A 13 23.05 31.30 26.83
C LYS A 13 22.50 32.73 26.83
N LEU A 14 22.51 33.39 27.98
CA LEU A 14 22.11 34.81 28.12
C LEU A 14 23.04 35.75 27.37
N LYS A 15 24.35 35.53 27.38
CA LYS A 15 25.31 36.31 26.58
C LYS A 15 25.11 36.11 25.06
N THR A 16 24.81 34.89 24.62
CA THR A 16 24.52 34.57 23.20
C THR A 16 23.21 35.22 22.77
N ALA A 17 22.17 35.18 23.58
CA ALA A 17 20.90 35.82 23.34
C ALA A 17 21.03 37.35 23.23
N GLY A 18 21.78 37.97 24.17
CA GLY A 18 22.09 39.41 24.16
C GLY A 18 22.87 39.85 22.91
N ARG A 19 23.81 39.02 22.43
CA ARG A 19 24.55 39.27 21.17
C ARG A 19 23.64 39.22 19.94
N LEU A 20 22.71 38.23 19.86
CA LEU A 20 21.77 38.09 18.77
C LEU A 20 20.72 39.21 18.74
N ILE A 21 20.30 39.68 19.90
CA ILE A 21 19.39 40.85 20.03
C ILE A 21 20.06 42.10 19.47
N ARG A 22 21.34 42.38 19.80
CA ARG A 22 22.10 43.50 19.29
C ARG A 22 22.33 43.44 17.76
N GLN A 23 22.22 42.24 17.17
CA GLN A 23 22.32 42.02 15.72
C GLN A 23 20.94 42.11 15.00
N GLY A 24 19.90 42.61 15.64
CA GLY A 24 18.54 42.75 15.07
C GLY A 24 17.78 41.41 14.89
N ARG A 25 18.26 40.33 15.51
CA ARG A 25 17.64 39.01 15.39
C ARG A 25 16.71 38.66 16.56
N PHE A 26 15.95 39.63 17.03
CA PHE A 26 15.05 39.52 18.18
C PHE A 26 14.03 38.37 18.00
N ASN A 27 13.43 38.24 16.84
CA ASN A 27 12.47 37.18 16.54
C ASN A 27 13.09 35.77 16.59
N TYR A 28 14.37 35.63 16.23
CA TYR A 28 15.08 34.36 16.31
C TYR A 28 15.30 33.92 17.77
N VAL A 29 15.69 34.88 18.64
CA VAL A 29 15.86 34.61 20.08
C VAL A 29 14.55 34.22 20.76
N LEU A 30 13.45 34.90 20.39
CA LEU A 30 12.11 34.52 20.87
C LEU A 30 11.68 33.13 20.42
N ILE A 31 11.96 32.74 19.19
CA ILE A 31 11.63 31.40 18.66
C ILE A 31 12.47 30.31 19.40
N VAL A 32 13.76 30.56 19.61
CA VAL A 32 14.63 29.62 20.33
C VAL A 32 14.23 29.51 21.82
N ALA A 33 13.92 30.63 22.47
CA ALA A 33 13.43 30.64 23.86
C ALA A 33 12.08 29.92 23.98
N LYS A 34 11.14 30.18 23.08
CA LYS A 34 9.84 29.49 23.02
C LYS A 34 9.99 28.00 22.81
N ARG A 35 10.90 27.57 21.91
CA ARG A 35 11.21 26.14 21.69
C ARG A 35 11.82 25.48 22.93
N GLN A 36 12.70 26.16 23.67
CA GLN A 36 13.33 25.61 24.87
C GLN A 36 12.35 25.52 26.03
N ILE A 37 11.47 26.51 26.19
CA ILE A 37 10.39 26.49 27.19
C ILE A 37 9.42 25.35 26.88
N VAL A 38 8.99 25.19 25.63
CA VAL A 38 8.10 24.10 25.20
C VAL A 38 8.78 22.73 25.40
N ALA A 39 10.07 22.60 25.09
CA ALA A 39 10.82 21.36 25.33
C ALA A 39 10.97 21.04 26.82
N PHE A 40 11.17 22.06 27.68
CA PHE A 40 11.23 21.90 29.15
C PHE A 40 9.87 21.48 29.73
N TYR A 41 8.76 22.11 29.26
CA TYR A 41 7.42 21.74 29.69
C TYR A 41 7.06 20.31 29.24
N ARG A 42 7.34 19.94 27.99
CA ARG A 42 7.08 18.59 27.48
C ARG A 42 7.87 17.48 28.19
N ARG A 43 9.05 17.83 28.76
CA ARG A 43 9.85 16.89 29.56
C ARG A 43 9.26 16.59 30.94
N ASN A 44 8.47 17.51 31.50
CA ASN A 44 8.05 17.46 32.91
C ASN A 44 6.53 17.49 33.12
N ALA A 45 5.74 17.62 32.03
CA ALA A 45 4.30 17.72 32.14
C ALA A 45 3.62 16.35 32.19
N PRO A 46 2.62 16.14 33.06
CA PRO A 46 1.79 14.94 33.06
C PRO A 46 1.08 14.74 31.72
N TYR A 47 0.89 13.50 31.31
CA TYR A 47 0.32 13.10 30.00
C TYR A 47 -1.04 13.78 29.67
N TRP A 48 -1.90 14.02 30.67
CA TRP A 48 -3.17 14.71 30.48
C TRP A 48 -3.00 16.19 30.07
N LEU A 49 -1.93 16.86 30.53
CA LEU A 49 -1.63 18.27 30.20
C LEU A 49 -1.14 18.38 28.74
N ILE A 50 -0.37 17.41 28.27
CA ILE A 50 0.09 17.32 26.88
C ILE A 50 -1.10 17.11 25.93
N ASN A 51 -2.09 16.33 26.33
CA ASN A 51 -3.32 16.14 25.58
C ASN A 51 -4.23 17.38 25.62
N LEU A 52 -4.22 18.15 26.70
CA LEU A 52 -4.94 19.42 26.79
C LEU A 52 -4.30 20.47 25.86
N GLU A 53 -2.97 20.59 25.86
CA GLU A 53 -2.24 21.46 24.91
C GLU A 53 -2.50 21.10 23.45
N ARG A 54 -2.56 19.80 23.12
CA ARG A 54 -2.94 19.36 21.78
C ARG A 54 -4.36 19.76 21.40
N ARG A 55 -5.32 19.68 22.35
CA ARG A 55 -6.70 20.14 22.13
C ARG A 55 -6.79 21.67 22.02
N PHE A 56 -5.96 22.43 22.72
CA PHE A 56 -5.87 23.88 22.64
C PHE A 56 -5.07 24.33 21.39
N ALA A 57 -3.97 23.67 21.03
CA ALA A 57 -3.24 23.94 19.80
C ALA A 57 -4.08 23.65 18.55
N ALA A 58 -4.89 22.60 18.58
CA ALA A 58 -5.88 22.32 17.54
C ALA A 58 -7.01 23.37 17.49
N ARG A 59 -7.29 24.07 18.62
CA ARG A 59 -8.25 25.19 18.66
C ARG A 59 -7.62 26.54 18.27
N SER A 60 -6.38 26.81 18.62
CA SER A 60 -5.72 28.09 18.31
C SER A 60 -5.22 28.18 16.86
N SER A 61 -4.99 27.07 16.17
CA SER A 61 -4.73 27.07 14.73
C SER A 61 -5.97 27.39 13.88
N ARG A 62 -7.14 27.59 14.52
CA ARG A 62 -8.39 27.94 13.84
C ARG A 62 -8.56 29.44 13.52
N GLN A 63 -7.58 30.30 13.83
CA GLN A 63 -7.74 31.75 13.66
C GLN A 63 -6.85 32.39 12.59
N GLU A 64 -6.07 31.63 11.82
CA GLU A 64 -5.36 32.21 10.66
C GLU A 64 -5.91 31.61 9.36
N GLU A 65 -6.62 32.44 8.61
CA GLU A 65 -7.18 32.25 7.26
C GLU A 65 -7.87 30.92 7.02
N SER A 66 -9.15 31.02 6.71
CA SER A 66 -10.11 29.94 6.46
C SER A 66 -9.56 28.82 5.54
N PHE A 67 -8.73 27.99 6.11
CA PHE A 67 -8.40 26.71 5.54
C PHE A 67 -9.66 25.86 5.65
N LYS A 68 -10.37 25.65 4.54
CA LYS A 68 -11.31 24.53 4.45
C LYS A 68 -10.41 23.30 4.33
N PRO A 69 -10.21 22.50 5.42
CA PRO A 69 -9.57 21.22 5.24
C PRO A 69 -10.39 20.47 4.19
N LEU A 70 -9.73 19.81 3.27
CA LEU A 70 -10.31 18.67 2.56
C LEU A 70 -10.64 17.67 3.66
N LEU A 71 -11.83 17.84 4.30
CA LEU A 71 -12.30 17.03 5.42
C LEU A 71 -12.87 15.75 4.84
N THR A 72 -11.97 14.95 4.38
CA THR A 72 -12.24 13.55 4.12
C THR A 72 -12.10 12.83 5.45
N PRO A 73 -13.14 12.20 6.01
CA PRO A 73 -12.92 11.31 7.14
C PRO A 73 -11.85 10.31 6.73
N PRO A 74 -10.85 10.04 7.58
CA PRO A 74 -9.83 9.06 7.27
C PRO A 74 -10.52 7.75 6.88
N PHE A 75 -9.97 7.05 5.88
CA PHE A 75 -10.43 5.71 5.54
C PHE A 75 -10.29 4.86 6.80
N LYS A 76 -11.42 4.60 7.47
CA LYS A 76 -11.43 3.74 8.64
C LYS A 76 -11.08 2.34 8.18
N VAL A 77 -9.87 1.90 8.53
CA VAL A 77 -9.49 0.50 8.35
C VAL A 77 -10.43 -0.32 9.23
N ARG A 78 -11.27 -1.15 8.62
CA ARG A 78 -12.02 -2.14 9.37
C ARG A 78 -11.02 -3.18 9.87
N SER A 79 -11.03 -3.44 11.16
CA SER A 79 -10.37 -4.62 11.72
C SER A 79 -11.10 -5.86 11.20
N LEU A 80 -10.71 -6.33 10.02
CA LEU A 80 -11.03 -7.67 9.59
C LEU A 80 -10.27 -8.59 10.52
N THR A 81 -10.92 -9.63 11.03
CA THR A 81 -10.33 -10.66 11.89
C THR A 81 -9.19 -11.36 11.15
N ARG A 82 -8.05 -10.69 11.05
CA ARG A 82 -6.80 -11.31 10.59
C ARG A 82 -6.12 -11.95 11.78
N ASN A 83 -5.46 -13.06 11.55
CA ASN A 83 -4.56 -13.65 12.54
C ASN A 83 -3.64 -12.54 13.06
N LYS A 84 -3.66 -12.32 14.37
CA LYS A 84 -2.80 -11.32 15.01
C LYS A 84 -1.34 -11.66 14.68
N PRO A 85 -0.49 -10.65 14.39
CA PRO A 85 0.93 -10.87 14.24
C PRO A 85 1.48 -11.65 15.44
N LYS A 86 2.37 -12.61 15.20
CA LYS A 86 2.91 -13.44 16.28
C LYS A 86 4.10 -12.81 16.98
N ILE A 87 4.92 -12.01 16.27
CA ILE A 87 6.10 -11.37 16.84
C ILE A 87 5.68 -10.24 17.76
N ARG A 88 6.00 -10.37 19.04
CA ARG A 88 5.76 -9.36 20.08
C ARG A 88 6.93 -8.39 20.10
N ALA A 89 6.72 -7.19 19.61
CA ALA A 89 7.78 -6.19 19.51
C ALA A 89 7.57 -5.02 20.48
N ALA A 90 8.57 -4.74 21.28
CA ALA A 90 8.70 -3.47 21.95
C ALA A 90 9.23 -2.45 20.95
N VAL A 91 8.56 -1.29 20.78
CA VAL A 91 8.88 -0.38 19.69
C VAL A 91 9.04 1.08 20.13
N ILE A 92 9.90 1.80 19.38
CA ILE A 92 9.99 3.28 19.40
C ILE A 92 9.94 3.74 17.93
N LEU A 93 8.77 4.22 17.49
CA LEU A 93 8.47 4.53 16.10
C LEU A 93 7.78 5.91 15.98
N ASP A 94 7.95 6.59 14.85
CA ASP A 94 7.12 7.74 14.48
C ASP A 94 5.74 7.28 13.99
N ASP A 95 4.74 8.15 14.03
CA ASP A 95 3.33 7.83 13.80
C ASP A 95 3.09 7.07 12.48
N PHE A 96 3.75 7.47 11.38
CA PHE A 96 3.53 6.81 10.08
C PHE A 96 4.18 5.41 10.00
N SER A 97 5.31 5.21 10.66
CA SER A 97 5.94 3.90 10.75
C SER A 97 5.13 2.97 11.64
N LEU A 98 4.65 3.48 12.77
CA LEU A 98 3.78 2.73 13.65
C LEU A 98 2.53 2.23 12.93
N ALA A 99 1.84 3.11 12.18
CA ALA A 99 0.68 2.75 11.38
C ALA A 99 0.94 1.64 10.34
N CYS A 100 2.19 1.42 9.96
CA CYS A 100 2.57 0.34 9.06
C CYS A 100 3.00 -0.93 9.81
N TRP A 101 3.83 -0.80 10.84
CA TRP A 101 4.42 -1.93 11.55
C TRP A 101 3.43 -2.62 12.51
N GLU A 102 2.44 -1.91 13.07
CA GLU A 102 1.41 -2.49 13.94
C GLU A 102 0.56 -3.60 13.29
N HIS A 103 0.60 -3.70 11.97
CA HIS A 103 -0.06 -4.76 11.22
C HIS A 103 0.84 -5.99 11.01
N GLU A 104 2.14 -5.85 11.24
CA GLU A 104 3.11 -6.94 11.09
C GLU A 104 3.65 -7.43 12.45
N PHE A 105 3.68 -6.58 13.46
CA PHE A 105 4.09 -6.92 14.82
C PHE A 105 2.97 -6.67 15.83
N GLN A 106 2.92 -7.47 16.90
CA GLN A 106 2.16 -7.13 18.09
C GLN A 106 2.96 -6.10 18.89
N VAL A 107 2.63 -4.82 18.69
CA VAL A 107 3.45 -3.71 19.18
C VAL A 107 3.12 -3.31 20.62
N THR A 108 4.16 -3.07 21.43
CA THR A 108 4.10 -2.39 22.71
C THR A 108 4.93 -1.11 22.61
N LEU A 109 4.30 0.05 22.86
CA LEU A 109 4.96 1.35 22.75
C LEU A 109 5.78 1.65 24.01
N LEU A 110 7.11 1.68 23.88
CA LEU A 110 7.99 2.07 24.99
C LEU A 110 8.14 3.59 25.06
N THR A 111 8.00 4.11 26.26
CA THR A 111 8.28 5.51 26.60
C THR A 111 9.33 5.60 27.71
N PRO A 112 9.99 6.75 27.91
CA PRO A 112 10.92 6.92 29.01
C PRO A 112 10.31 6.63 30.41
N ASN A 113 9.00 6.64 30.53
CA ASN A 113 8.31 6.50 31.81
C ASN A 113 7.69 5.11 32.05
N ASN A 114 7.33 4.35 30.98
CA ASN A 114 6.62 3.07 31.14
C ASN A 114 7.49 1.82 30.90
N TRP A 115 8.67 1.95 30.34
CA TRP A 115 9.44 0.82 29.81
C TRP A 115 9.72 -0.27 30.87
N ARG A 116 9.99 0.11 32.15
CA ARG A 116 10.23 -0.87 33.20
C ARG A 116 9.00 -1.70 33.53
N SER A 117 7.84 -1.06 33.61
CA SER A 117 6.56 -1.77 33.82
C SER A 117 6.19 -2.63 32.63
N GLU A 118 6.46 -2.17 31.41
CA GLU A 118 6.18 -2.95 30.19
C GLU A 118 7.07 -4.19 30.09
N ILE A 119 8.36 -4.08 30.37
CA ILE A 119 9.28 -5.24 30.39
C ILE A 119 8.89 -6.23 31.50
N ALA A 120 8.49 -5.75 32.67
CA ALA A 120 8.08 -6.62 33.77
C ALA A 120 6.76 -7.35 33.52
N SER A 121 5.86 -6.78 32.68
CA SER A 121 4.50 -7.28 32.47
C SER A 121 4.31 -8.04 31.18
N ASN A 122 5.24 -7.93 30.21
CA ASN A 122 5.10 -8.50 28.88
C ASN A 122 6.31 -9.37 28.52
N GLN A 123 6.07 -10.32 27.63
CA GLN A 123 7.12 -11.07 26.96
C GLN A 123 7.35 -10.45 25.58
N PHE A 124 8.61 -10.29 25.20
CA PHE A 124 8.99 -9.74 23.90
C PHE A 124 9.86 -10.71 23.12
N ASP A 125 9.73 -10.66 21.80
CA ASP A 125 10.55 -11.39 20.85
C ASP A 125 11.58 -10.46 20.20
N LEU A 126 11.38 -9.11 20.32
CA LEU A 126 12.16 -8.11 19.61
C LEU A 126 12.04 -6.73 20.29
N LEU A 127 13.17 -6.00 20.40
CA LEU A 127 13.18 -4.54 20.54
C LEU A 127 13.45 -3.92 19.14
N PHE A 128 12.49 -3.18 18.59
CA PHE A 128 12.60 -2.54 17.28
C PHE A 128 12.47 -1.02 17.40
N VAL A 129 13.56 -0.31 17.17
CA VAL A 129 13.66 1.15 17.29
C VAL A 129 14.04 1.75 15.95
N GLU A 130 13.38 2.83 15.53
CA GLU A 130 13.77 3.54 14.32
C GLU A 130 14.46 4.88 14.62
N SER A 131 15.03 5.50 13.57
CA SER A 131 15.53 6.89 13.60
C SER A 131 14.37 7.89 13.74
N ALA A 132 13.66 7.79 14.86
CA ALA A 132 12.47 8.58 15.12
C ALA A 132 12.80 10.02 15.53
N TRP A 133 12.09 10.98 14.94
CA TRP A 133 12.18 12.40 15.33
C TRP A 133 11.28 12.73 16.51
N GLN A 134 10.14 12.09 16.62
CA GLN A 134 9.16 12.28 17.69
C GLN A 134 9.06 11.04 18.57
N GLY A 135 8.97 9.87 17.97
CA GLY A 135 8.87 8.57 18.61
C GLY A 135 7.70 8.43 19.59
N ASN A 136 6.84 7.45 19.34
CA ASN A 136 5.73 7.08 20.22
C ASN A 136 4.94 8.30 20.74
N ASN A 137 4.27 9.02 19.81
CA ASN A 137 3.48 10.22 20.13
C ASN A 137 4.28 11.39 20.74
N GLY A 138 5.56 11.52 20.43
CA GLY A 138 6.44 12.59 20.90
C GLY A 138 7.12 12.33 22.25
N ALA A 139 6.99 11.12 22.81
CA ALA A 139 7.65 10.73 24.06
C ALA A 139 9.18 10.75 23.94
N TRP A 140 9.70 10.52 22.72
CA TRP A 140 11.13 10.49 22.39
C TRP A 140 11.60 11.72 21.61
N SER A 141 10.81 12.79 21.55
CA SER A 141 11.13 13.99 20.76
C SER A 141 12.55 14.49 21.03
N THR A 142 13.38 14.56 19.98
CA THR A 142 14.78 15.00 19.98
C THR A 142 15.75 14.13 20.81
N ARG A 143 15.31 13.05 21.43
CA ARG A 143 16.16 12.23 22.30
C ARG A 143 17.06 11.27 21.52
N LEU A 144 16.56 10.72 20.41
CA LEU A 144 17.29 9.75 19.57
C LEU A 144 18.25 10.41 18.58
N SER A 145 18.03 11.68 18.23
CA SER A 145 18.68 12.40 17.11
C SER A 145 19.79 13.36 17.55
N GLN A 146 20.47 13.10 18.69
CA GLN A 146 21.54 13.98 19.18
C GLN A 146 22.90 13.48 18.66
N PRO A 147 23.61 14.24 17.81
CA PRO A 147 24.90 13.81 17.29
C PRO A 147 25.92 13.49 18.40
N GLY A 148 26.47 12.28 18.33
CA GLY A 148 27.51 11.83 19.27
C GLY A 148 27.02 11.55 20.70
N GLN A 149 25.72 11.64 20.99
CA GLN A 149 25.15 11.41 22.31
C GLN A 149 24.12 10.30 22.27
N VAL A 150 24.14 9.45 23.29
CA VAL A 150 23.15 8.42 23.54
C VAL A 150 22.23 8.89 24.65
N ASP A 151 20.91 8.70 24.47
CA ASP A 151 19.96 8.95 25.56
C ASP A 151 20.13 7.91 26.67
N PRO A 152 20.32 8.34 27.95
CA PRO A 152 20.58 7.39 29.04
C PRO A 152 19.45 6.38 29.26
N VAL A 153 18.19 6.78 29.06
CA VAL A 153 17.06 5.89 29.27
C VAL A 153 16.99 4.85 28.12
N LEU A 154 17.30 5.27 26.88
CA LEU A 154 17.38 4.30 25.79
C LEU A 154 18.52 3.30 26.00
N HIS A 155 19.66 3.76 26.53
CA HIS A 155 20.76 2.87 26.89
C HIS A 155 20.32 1.81 27.91
N GLU A 156 19.62 2.24 29.00
CA GLU A 156 19.08 1.31 29.98
C GLU A 156 18.10 0.30 29.35
N ILE A 157 17.21 0.75 28.45
CA ILE A 157 16.28 -0.13 27.74
C ILE A 157 17.02 -1.19 26.92
N VAL A 158 17.95 -0.76 26.06
CA VAL A 158 18.71 -1.69 25.19
C VAL A 158 19.50 -2.68 26.02
N THR A 159 20.12 -2.22 27.10
CA THR A 159 20.86 -3.09 28.04
C THR A 159 19.94 -4.14 28.65
N ALA A 160 18.76 -3.74 29.14
CA ALA A 160 17.80 -4.67 29.74
C ALA A 160 17.32 -5.75 28.73
N PHE A 161 17.06 -5.38 27.47
CA PHE A 161 16.67 -6.36 26.44
C PHE A 161 17.80 -7.36 26.16
N LYS A 162 19.05 -6.89 26.12
CA LYS A 162 20.23 -7.76 25.94
C LYS A 162 20.47 -8.69 27.14
N GLU A 163 20.23 -8.23 28.37
CA GLU A 163 20.31 -9.07 29.57
C GLU A 163 19.27 -10.20 29.58
N PHE A 164 18.15 -10.03 28.87
CA PHE A 164 17.14 -11.06 28.67
C PHE A 164 17.30 -11.88 27.37
N ASP A 165 18.44 -11.76 26.69
CA ASP A 165 18.70 -12.41 25.39
C ASP A 165 17.65 -12.11 24.33
N ILE A 166 16.98 -10.93 24.41
CA ILE A 166 16.00 -10.50 23.40
C ILE A 166 16.72 -9.66 22.35
N PRO A 167 16.65 -10.03 21.05
CA PRO A 167 17.36 -9.33 19.98
C PRO A 167 16.90 -7.88 19.86
N THR A 168 17.86 -6.99 19.59
CA THR A 168 17.62 -5.56 19.45
C THR A 168 17.99 -5.08 18.04
N ALA A 169 17.09 -4.37 17.38
CA ALA A 169 17.29 -3.83 16.05
C ALA A 169 17.01 -2.34 15.96
N PHE A 170 17.87 -1.64 15.22
CA PHE A 170 17.70 -0.22 14.90
C PHE A 170 17.47 -0.04 13.40
N TRP A 171 16.40 0.64 13.01
CA TRP A 171 16.13 0.97 11.61
C TRP A 171 16.38 2.44 11.32
N ASN A 172 17.48 2.75 10.59
CA ASN A 172 17.72 4.13 10.15
C ASN A 172 17.00 4.40 8.81
N LYS A 173 15.81 5.00 8.91
CA LYS A 173 15.01 5.46 7.77
C LYS A 173 15.44 6.83 7.24
N GLU A 174 16.37 7.50 7.90
CA GLU A 174 16.81 8.86 7.62
C GLU A 174 18.21 8.90 6.94
N ASP A 175 18.75 7.73 6.58
CA ASP A 175 20.01 7.61 5.85
C ASP A 175 19.90 8.12 4.40
N PRO A 176 21.03 8.58 3.82
CA PRO A 176 22.28 8.94 4.48
C PRO A 176 22.27 10.35 5.08
N PRO A 177 21.27 11.26 4.77
CA PRO A 177 21.36 12.70 5.13
C PRO A 177 21.49 12.95 6.63
N HIS A 178 20.95 12.05 7.45
CA HIS A 178 20.92 12.19 8.91
C HIS A 178 21.70 11.10 9.63
N PHE A 179 22.64 10.43 8.96
CA PHE A 179 23.49 9.40 9.56
C PHE A 179 24.17 9.86 10.85
N LYS A 180 24.79 11.07 10.83
CA LYS A 180 25.50 11.61 11.98
C LYS A 180 24.63 11.85 13.21
N GLN A 181 23.33 12.08 13.00
CA GLN A 181 22.38 12.28 14.09
C GLN A 181 22.05 10.98 14.82
N PHE A 182 22.03 9.84 14.11
CA PHE A 182 21.53 8.59 14.64
C PHE A 182 22.59 7.51 14.88
N ILE A 183 23.81 7.66 14.37
CA ILE A 183 24.85 6.64 14.49
C ILE A 183 25.21 6.31 15.95
N ALA A 184 25.22 7.30 16.85
CA ALA A 184 25.50 7.07 18.27
C ALA A 184 24.43 6.14 18.90
N THR A 185 23.18 6.31 18.51
CA THR A 185 22.06 5.46 18.93
C THR A 185 22.16 4.08 18.27
N ALA A 186 22.39 4.00 16.97
CA ALA A 186 22.43 2.75 16.21
C ALA A 186 23.46 1.75 16.73
N LYS A 187 24.64 2.23 17.18
CA LYS A 187 25.72 1.40 17.72
C LYS A 187 25.37 0.54 18.94
N MET A 188 24.28 0.87 19.63
CA MET A 188 23.88 0.14 20.82
C MET A 188 23.17 -1.16 20.52
N PHE A 189 22.63 -1.30 19.30
CA PHE A 189 21.78 -2.42 18.90
C PHE A 189 22.61 -3.58 18.33
N ASP A 190 22.05 -4.78 18.39
CA ASP A 190 22.69 -5.98 17.84
C ASP A 190 22.66 -5.98 16.33
N PHE A 191 21.63 -5.36 15.75
CA PHE A 191 21.42 -5.32 14.31
C PHE A 191 20.98 -3.94 13.84
N VAL A 192 21.50 -3.49 12.68
CA VAL A 192 21.11 -2.22 12.07
C VAL A 192 20.50 -2.44 10.70
N PHE A 193 19.31 -1.90 10.51
CA PHE A 193 18.69 -1.78 9.20
C PHE A 193 18.83 -0.34 8.70
N THR A 194 19.17 -0.19 7.43
CA THR A 194 19.28 1.11 6.77
C THR A 194 18.43 1.17 5.52
N THR A 195 17.85 2.33 5.18
CA THR A 195 17.16 2.49 3.89
C THR A 195 18.12 2.59 2.71
N ASP A 196 19.40 2.92 2.94
CA ASP A 196 20.44 3.05 1.93
C ASP A 196 21.50 1.96 2.03
N SER A 197 21.52 1.04 1.05
CA SER A 197 22.51 -0.04 1.03
C SER A 197 23.97 0.44 0.97
N ASN A 198 24.24 1.65 0.49
CA ASN A 198 25.56 2.25 0.50
C ASN A 198 26.07 2.52 1.92
N MET A 199 25.17 2.57 2.91
CA MET A 199 25.52 2.81 4.32
C MET A 199 25.88 1.54 5.08
N ILE A 200 25.64 0.35 4.53
CA ILE A 200 25.93 -0.94 5.19
C ILE A 200 27.37 -1.01 5.66
N PRO A 201 28.41 -0.76 4.82
CA PRO A 201 29.78 -0.83 5.25
C PRO A 201 30.14 0.13 6.40
N GLU A 202 29.45 1.28 6.47
CA GLU A 202 29.64 2.23 7.57
C GLU A 202 29.09 1.69 8.89
N TYR A 203 27.94 1.01 8.87
CA TYR A 203 27.37 0.40 10.08
C TYR A 203 28.16 -0.82 10.54
N GLU A 204 28.61 -1.67 9.62
CA GLU A 204 29.37 -2.89 9.95
C GLU A 204 30.67 -2.61 10.72
N LYS A 205 31.25 -1.43 10.57
CA LYS A 205 32.41 -0.96 11.38
C LYS A 205 32.10 -0.93 12.88
N TYR A 206 30.80 -0.83 13.25
CA TYR A 206 30.38 -0.68 14.64
C TYR A 206 29.63 -1.88 15.18
N VAL A 207 28.79 -2.52 14.37
CA VAL A 207 27.96 -3.66 14.80
C VAL A 207 28.51 -5.02 14.37
N GLY A 208 29.56 -5.03 13.54
CA GLY A 208 30.16 -6.24 13.01
C GLY A 208 29.63 -6.62 11.61
N SER A 209 30.41 -7.38 10.87
CA SER A 209 30.05 -7.83 9.54
C SER A 209 28.83 -8.74 9.55
N GLY A 210 27.90 -8.52 8.64
CA GLY A 210 26.62 -9.25 8.55
C GLY A 210 25.54 -8.77 9.50
N HIS A 211 25.83 -7.81 10.38
CA HIS A 211 24.86 -7.23 11.33
C HIS A 211 24.24 -5.91 10.84
N ALA A 212 24.43 -5.59 9.55
CA ALA A 212 23.74 -4.45 8.91
C ALA A 212 23.15 -4.88 7.56
N LEU A 213 21.87 -4.52 7.29
CA LEU A 213 21.18 -4.84 6.04
C LEU A 213 20.33 -3.69 5.54
N ALA A 214 20.13 -3.63 4.22
CA ALA A 214 19.19 -2.69 3.64
C ALA A 214 17.74 -3.11 3.96
N LEU A 215 16.94 -2.14 4.43
CA LEU A 215 15.51 -2.26 4.69
C LEU A 215 14.79 -1.04 4.11
N PRO A 216 14.51 -1.01 2.81
CA PRO A 216 13.81 0.07 2.15
C PRO A 216 12.38 0.26 2.66
N PHE A 217 11.79 1.43 2.41
CA PHE A 217 10.35 1.64 2.60
C PHE A 217 9.52 0.64 1.80
N ALA A 218 8.24 0.56 2.12
CA ALA A 218 7.28 -0.36 1.52
C ALA A 218 5.85 0.21 1.60
N ALA A 219 4.87 -0.50 1.06
CA ALA A 219 3.47 -0.25 1.30
C ALA A 219 2.91 -1.19 2.38
N GLN A 220 1.96 -0.71 3.19
CA GLN A 220 1.15 -1.54 4.08
C GLN A 220 -0.22 -1.77 3.44
N PRO A 221 -0.51 -2.99 2.93
CA PRO A 221 -1.73 -3.23 2.15
C PRO A 221 -3.04 -2.92 2.87
N ILE A 222 -3.04 -2.97 4.19
CA ILE A 222 -4.24 -2.71 5.00
C ILE A 222 -4.65 -1.24 4.92
N ILE A 223 -3.68 -0.32 4.87
CA ILE A 223 -3.93 1.13 4.84
C ILE A 223 -3.60 1.76 3.48
N HIS A 224 -2.66 1.19 2.72
CA HIS A 224 -2.33 1.59 1.36
C HIS A 224 -2.96 0.60 0.39
N ASN A 225 -4.17 0.85 -0.04
CA ASN A 225 -4.92 0.02 -0.99
C ASN A 225 -5.89 0.88 -1.81
N PRO A 226 -6.36 0.40 -2.97
CA PRO A 226 -7.18 1.20 -3.89
C PRO A 226 -8.68 1.23 -3.56
N ALA A 227 -9.14 0.74 -2.41
CA ALA A 227 -10.56 0.71 -2.07
C ALA A 227 -11.22 2.10 -2.18
N ARG A 228 -12.33 2.17 -2.93
CA ARG A 228 -13.07 3.41 -3.24
C ARG A 228 -14.25 3.67 -2.31
N ASN A 229 -14.56 2.74 -1.42
CA ASN A 229 -15.63 2.85 -0.44
C ASN A 229 -15.29 2.02 0.81
N LEU A 230 -16.19 2.04 1.78
CA LEU A 230 -16.07 1.27 3.00
C LEU A 230 -16.89 -0.03 2.92
N PRO A 231 -16.51 -1.09 3.66
CA PRO A 231 -17.29 -2.31 3.75
C PRO A 231 -18.73 -2.10 4.22
N ASP A 232 -18.97 -1.08 5.04
CA ASP A 232 -20.29 -0.76 5.61
C ASP A 232 -21.21 -0.02 4.64
N THR A 233 -20.68 0.41 3.47
CA THR A 233 -21.44 1.06 2.39
C THR A 233 -21.19 0.37 1.06
N PRO A 234 -21.56 -0.93 0.93
CA PRO A 234 -21.29 -1.69 -0.28
C PRO A 234 -22.04 -1.07 -1.47
N GLY A 235 -21.37 -1.03 -2.62
CA GLY A 235 -21.93 -0.51 -3.86
C GLY A 235 -22.03 1.01 -3.99
N VAL A 236 -21.64 1.79 -2.97
CA VAL A 236 -21.63 3.25 -3.03
C VAL A 236 -20.20 3.77 -3.10
N PRO A 237 -19.74 4.25 -4.27
CA PRO A 237 -18.37 4.78 -4.40
C PRO A 237 -18.22 6.08 -3.61
N ASP A 238 -17.03 6.29 -3.06
CA ASP A 238 -16.68 7.59 -2.50
C ASP A 238 -16.58 8.61 -3.65
N PRO A 239 -17.38 9.69 -3.60
CA PRO A 239 -17.42 10.69 -4.69
C PRO A 239 -16.10 11.45 -4.85
N ARG A 240 -15.16 11.32 -3.93
CA ARG A 240 -13.88 12.04 -3.93
C ARG A 240 -12.80 11.33 -4.71
N TRP A 241 -12.99 10.06 -5.06
CA TRP A 241 -12.02 9.29 -5.85
C TRP A 241 -11.62 10.07 -7.11
N HIS A 242 -10.31 10.38 -7.23
CA HIS A 242 -9.72 11.12 -8.36
C HIS A 242 -10.40 12.47 -8.70
N GLN A 243 -10.98 13.17 -7.70
CA GLN A 243 -11.53 14.52 -7.89
C GLN A 243 -10.47 15.62 -7.97
N GLY A 244 -9.28 15.41 -7.42
CA GLY A 244 -8.06 16.20 -7.64
C GLY A 244 -7.29 15.66 -8.83
N ASP A 245 -6.52 16.51 -9.50
CA ASP A 245 -5.72 16.08 -10.65
C ASP A 245 -4.28 15.82 -10.25
N ILE A 246 -3.56 16.82 -9.75
CA ILE A 246 -2.14 16.72 -9.39
C ILE A 246 -1.97 17.02 -7.91
N ALA A 247 -1.11 16.25 -7.24
CA ALA A 247 -0.71 16.52 -5.88
C ALA A 247 0.81 16.46 -5.68
N PHE A 248 1.28 17.22 -4.71
CA PHE A 248 2.61 17.11 -4.12
C PHE A 248 2.50 17.15 -2.60
N ALA A 249 3.23 16.27 -1.90
CA ALA A 249 3.30 16.34 -0.45
C ALA A 249 4.76 16.41 0.03
N GLY A 250 5.14 17.49 0.67
CA GLY A 250 6.50 17.67 1.18
C GLY A 250 6.88 19.11 1.46
N SER A 251 8.15 19.32 1.82
CA SER A 251 8.73 20.63 2.06
C SER A 251 9.63 21.06 0.91
N TYR A 252 9.75 22.36 0.67
CA TYR A 252 10.59 22.87 -0.41
C TYR A 252 12.09 22.85 -0.06
N PHE A 253 12.46 23.06 1.20
CA PHE A 253 13.86 23.10 1.70
C PHE A 253 14.76 24.08 0.94
N LYS A 254 14.46 25.37 1.05
CA LYS A 254 15.15 26.44 0.32
C LYS A 254 16.67 26.43 0.42
N ASN A 255 17.23 26.03 1.56
CA ASN A 255 18.67 26.10 1.88
C ASN A 255 19.32 24.71 2.03
N LYS A 256 18.61 23.62 1.72
CA LYS A 256 19.11 22.24 1.84
C LYS A 256 18.75 21.45 0.58
N PHE A 257 19.50 20.39 0.30
CA PHE A 257 19.21 19.41 -0.75
C PHE A 257 19.02 20.03 -2.15
N PRO A 258 20.10 20.59 -2.78
CA PRO A 258 20.00 21.28 -4.07
C PRO A 258 19.45 20.39 -5.19
N GLU A 259 19.86 19.13 -5.25
CA GLU A 259 19.39 18.15 -6.24
C GLU A 259 17.89 17.92 -6.13
N ARG A 260 17.39 17.81 -4.90
CA ARG A 260 15.96 17.69 -4.64
C ARG A 260 15.18 18.93 -5.07
N ARG A 261 15.74 20.15 -4.86
CA ARG A 261 15.12 21.39 -5.34
C ARG A 261 15.07 21.45 -6.86
N PHE A 262 16.15 21.06 -7.53
CA PHE A 262 16.20 20.98 -8.98
C PHE A 262 15.08 20.09 -9.54
N GLN A 263 14.94 18.88 -9.01
CA GLN A 263 13.84 17.97 -9.35
C GLN A 263 12.48 18.63 -9.09
N LEU A 264 12.32 19.20 -7.90
CA LEU A 264 11.06 19.79 -7.47
C LEU A 264 10.66 21.00 -8.34
N ASP A 265 11.59 21.86 -8.71
CA ASP A 265 11.32 23.02 -9.58
C ASP A 265 10.85 22.60 -10.97
N ILE A 266 11.43 21.56 -11.55
CA ILE A 266 10.99 20.99 -12.83
C ILE A 266 9.54 20.50 -12.72
N LEU A 267 9.26 19.63 -11.75
CA LEU A 267 7.95 19.02 -11.60
C LEU A 267 6.86 20.01 -11.19
N LEU A 268 7.18 20.97 -10.29
CA LEU A 268 6.23 22.01 -9.87
C LEU A 268 5.89 22.95 -11.03
N LYS A 269 6.87 23.37 -11.83
CA LYS A 269 6.60 24.26 -12.99
C LYS A 269 5.70 23.57 -14.01
N SER A 270 5.94 22.28 -14.29
CA SER A 270 5.09 21.48 -15.17
C SER A 270 3.66 21.36 -14.61
N ALA A 271 3.50 21.10 -13.30
CA ALA A 271 2.20 21.04 -12.65
C ALA A 271 1.47 22.40 -12.68
N VAL A 272 2.18 23.52 -12.47
CA VAL A 272 1.60 24.87 -12.55
C VAL A 272 1.19 25.21 -13.99
N THR A 273 1.96 24.82 -15.00
CA THR A 273 1.56 24.97 -16.41
C THR A 273 0.21 24.31 -16.67
N LEU A 274 0.03 23.05 -16.23
CA LEU A 274 -1.24 22.34 -16.39
C LEU A 274 -2.35 22.90 -15.51
N ALA A 275 -2.02 23.42 -14.32
CA ALA A 275 -3.01 24.10 -13.48
C ALA A 275 -3.57 25.36 -14.18
N ASN A 276 -2.78 26.07 -14.96
CA ASN A 276 -3.25 27.19 -15.80
C ASN A 276 -4.13 26.71 -16.99
N GLU A 277 -4.10 25.42 -17.32
CA GLU A 277 -5.01 24.76 -18.28
C GLU A 277 -6.28 24.16 -17.58
N ASN A 278 -6.62 24.62 -16.38
CA ASN A 278 -7.77 24.20 -15.55
C ASN A 278 -7.64 22.83 -14.87
N PHE A 279 -6.46 22.23 -14.76
CA PHE A 279 -6.24 21.07 -13.90
C PHE A 279 -6.10 21.52 -12.43
N LYS A 280 -6.67 20.76 -11.49
CA LYS A 280 -6.57 21.04 -10.05
C LYS A 280 -5.18 20.62 -9.55
N PHE A 281 -4.46 21.52 -8.91
CA PHE A 281 -3.17 21.23 -8.29
C PHE A 281 -3.19 21.53 -6.80
N SER A 282 -2.66 20.61 -5.98
CA SER A 282 -2.63 20.72 -4.52
C SER A 282 -1.23 20.43 -3.97
N ILE A 283 -0.73 21.31 -3.10
CA ILE A 283 0.55 21.12 -2.40
C ILE A 283 0.26 21.00 -0.90
N PHE A 284 0.56 19.80 -0.35
CA PHE A 284 0.49 19.52 1.07
C PHE A 284 1.86 19.75 1.71
N SER A 285 1.98 20.76 2.59
CA SER A 285 3.23 21.12 3.23
C SER A 285 3.11 21.24 4.74
N ARG A 286 3.89 20.45 5.48
CA ARG A 286 3.89 20.48 6.95
C ARG A 286 4.41 21.78 7.56
N THR A 287 5.29 22.49 6.84
CA THR A 287 6.07 23.62 7.39
C THR A 287 6.07 24.85 6.48
N GLY A 288 5.33 24.81 5.36
CA GLY A 288 5.40 25.83 4.31
C GLY A 288 4.98 27.25 4.73
N PHE A 289 4.15 27.37 5.76
CA PHE A 289 3.74 28.67 6.31
C PHE A 289 4.55 29.08 7.54
N ALA A 290 4.98 28.12 8.36
CA ALA A 290 5.62 28.37 9.65
C ALA A 290 7.13 28.68 9.55
N ASP A 291 7.82 28.10 8.56
CA ASP A 291 9.29 28.24 8.40
C ASP A 291 9.62 28.90 7.06
N PRO A 292 10.21 30.11 7.07
CA PRO A 292 10.64 30.80 5.85
C PRO A 292 11.56 30.00 4.92
N ASN A 293 12.34 29.05 5.50
CA ASN A 293 13.25 28.19 4.74
C ASN A 293 12.52 27.06 3.99
N ASN A 294 11.27 26.80 4.33
CA ASN A 294 10.43 25.78 3.71
C ASN A 294 9.32 26.36 2.81
N ARG A 295 9.27 27.69 2.65
CA ARG A 295 8.29 28.36 1.79
C ARG A 295 8.51 28.04 0.33
N PHE A 296 7.43 27.69 -0.35
CA PHE A 296 7.43 27.48 -1.79
C PHE A 296 7.68 28.77 -2.56
N PRO A 297 8.25 28.70 -3.77
CA PRO A 297 8.41 29.84 -4.67
C PRO A 297 7.06 30.52 -4.99
N SER A 298 7.11 31.78 -5.40
CA SER A 298 5.90 32.58 -5.68
C SER A 298 4.96 31.92 -6.69
N TYR A 299 5.51 31.26 -7.72
CA TYR A 299 4.71 30.58 -8.74
C TYR A 299 3.93 29.38 -8.22
N ALA A 300 4.42 28.68 -7.18
CA ALA A 300 3.79 27.50 -6.58
C ALA A 300 2.99 27.83 -5.31
N LYS A 301 3.21 29.02 -4.70
CA LYS A 301 2.55 29.44 -3.46
C LYS A 301 1.02 29.37 -3.51
N PRO A 302 0.31 29.76 -4.60
CA PRO A 302 -1.15 29.69 -4.66
C PRO A 302 -1.75 28.29 -4.48
N TYR A 303 -0.96 27.26 -4.73
CA TYR A 303 -1.39 25.84 -4.68
C TYR A 303 -1.10 25.18 -3.34
N VAL A 304 -0.45 25.90 -2.40
CA VAL A 304 -0.13 25.36 -1.06
C VAL A 304 -1.38 25.43 -0.19
N ILE A 305 -1.93 24.25 0.11
CA ILE A 305 -3.18 24.12 0.88
C ILE A 305 -2.96 23.81 2.37
N GLY A 306 -1.72 23.57 2.81
CA GLY A 306 -1.34 23.36 4.21
C GLY A 306 -0.87 21.94 4.53
N SER A 307 -0.91 21.55 5.81
CA SER A 307 -0.48 20.24 6.27
C SER A 307 -1.64 19.31 6.54
N LEU A 308 -1.46 18.02 6.25
CA LEU A 308 -2.35 16.95 6.64
C LEU A 308 -1.70 16.07 7.71
N GLN A 309 -2.48 15.59 8.66
CA GLN A 309 -2.11 14.46 9.50
C GLN A 309 -2.01 13.19 8.63
N TYR A 310 -1.27 12.18 9.09
CA TYR A 310 -0.99 11.01 8.25
C TYR A 310 -2.26 10.28 7.79
N GLU A 311 -3.24 10.11 8.66
CA GLU A 311 -4.53 9.49 8.33
C GLU A 311 -5.30 10.20 7.20
N TYR A 312 -5.25 11.56 7.17
CA TYR A 312 -5.83 12.35 6.08
C TYR A 312 -4.98 12.30 4.81
N MET A 313 -3.67 12.09 4.95
CA MET A 313 -2.78 11.89 3.81
C MET A 313 -3.11 10.60 3.05
N LEU A 314 -3.53 9.54 3.75
CA LEU A 314 -4.01 8.31 3.13
C LEU A 314 -5.22 8.55 2.23
N SER A 315 -6.14 9.43 2.64
CA SER A 315 -7.26 9.84 1.80
C SER A 315 -6.80 10.67 0.60
N ALA A 316 -5.94 11.66 0.82
CA ALA A 316 -5.40 12.50 -0.25
C ALA A 316 -4.67 11.69 -1.32
N ASN A 317 -4.03 10.57 -0.95
CA ASN A 317 -3.40 9.64 -1.89
C ASN A 317 -4.43 9.01 -2.85
N LYS A 318 -5.70 8.92 -2.49
CA LYS A 318 -6.78 8.36 -3.32
C LYS A 318 -7.60 9.43 -4.06
N GLU A 319 -7.56 10.67 -3.58
CA GLU A 319 -8.36 11.77 -4.13
C GLU A 319 -7.76 12.41 -5.38
N HIS A 320 -6.49 12.15 -5.68
CA HIS A 320 -5.79 12.73 -6.82
C HIS A 320 -5.46 11.67 -7.88
N LYS A 321 -5.39 12.10 -9.14
CA LYS A 321 -5.03 11.23 -10.28
C LYS A 321 -3.54 10.94 -10.34
N VAL A 322 -2.72 11.95 -10.00
CA VAL A 322 -1.26 11.88 -10.09
C VAL A 322 -0.61 12.57 -8.89
N PHE A 323 0.36 11.90 -8.27
CA PHE A 323 1.30 12.53 -7.34
C PHE A 323 2.64 12.76 -8.01
N ILE A 324 3.19 13.97 -7.88
CA ILE A 324 4.58 14.23 -8.21
C ILE A 324 5.45 13.92 -6.99
N ASN A 325 6.56 13.22 -7.23
CA ASN A 325 7.50 12.80 -6.19
C ASN A 325 8.92 13.29 -6.51
N VAL A 326 9.70 13.55 -5.46
CA VAL A 326 11.13 13.90 -5.56
C VAL A 326 11.91 13.09 -4.55
N ASN A 327 13.14 12.74 -4.91
CA ASN A 327 14.05 12.00 -4.05
C ASN A 327 15.13 12.94 -3.50
N THR A 328 15.38 12.86 -2.19
CA THR A 328 16.43 13.63 -1.52
C THR A 328 17.81 13.02 -1.78
N VAL A 329 17.85 11.69 -1.86
CA VAL A 329 19.03 10.88 -2.19
C VAL A 329 18.90 10.44 -3.63
N THR A 330 19.89 10.73 -4.44
CA THR A 330 19.82 10.53 -5.89
C THR A 330 20.75 9.45 -6.43
N ASP A 331 21.64 8.92 -5.60
CA ASP A 331 22.72 7.99 -5.93
C ASP A 331 22.61 6.65 -5.19
N SER A 332 21.64 6.50 -4.29
CA SER A 332 21.40 5.25 -3.56
C SER A 332 20.72 4.20 -4.44
N PRO A 333 21.14 2.91 -4.35
CA PRO A 333 20.44 1.82 -5.00
C PRO A 333 19.11 1.44 -4.34
N THR A 334 18.89 1.82 -3.07
CA THR A 334 17.73 1.37 -2.29
C THR A 334 16.96 2.48 -1.58
N MET A 335 17.58 3.66 -1.36
CA MET A 335 16.89 4.79 -0.71
C MET A 335 16.08 5.59 -1.73
N CYS A 336 14.79 5.63 -1.56
CA CYS A 336 13.85 6.48 -2.28
C CYS A 336 12.73 6.95 -1.36
N ALA A 337 11.94 7.90 -1.83
CA ALA A 337 10.80 8.39 -1.05
C ALA A 337 9.75 7.29 -0.87
N ARG A 338 9.25 7.09 0.35
CA ARG A 338 8.22 6.07 0.66
C ARG A 338 6.97 6.14 -0.22
N ARG A 339 6.63 7.34 -0.74
CA ARG A 339 5.48 7.58 -1.64
C ARG A 339 5.52 6.79 -2.93
N ILE A 340 6.71 6.38 -3.38
CA ILE A 340 6.85 5.51 -4.57
C ILE A 340 6.16 4.15 -4.38
N PHE A 341 6.01 3.69 -3.13
CA PHE A 341 5.27 2.49 -2.78
C PHE A 341 3.84 2.80 -2.31
N GLU A 342 3.68 3.78 -1.41
CA GLU A 342 2.40 4.05 -0.75
C GLU A 342 1.33 4.59 -1.71
N VAL A 343 1.72 5.51 -2.61
CA VAL A 343 0.75 6.19 -3.49
C VAL A 343 0.23 5.27 -4.59
N PRO A 344 1.09 4.54 -5.34
CA PRO A 344 0.58 3.57 -6.31
C PRO A 344 -0.26 2.47 -5.66
N ALA A 345 0.12 1.99 -4.48
CA ALA A 345 -0.69 1.06 -3.71
C ALA A 345 -2.11 1.58 -3.43
N CYS A 346 -2.27 2.90 -3.26
CA CYS A 346 -3.59 3.54 -3.09
C CYS A 346 -4.37 3.73 -4.41
N GLY A 347 -3.85 3.34 -5.57
CA GLY A 347 -4.53 3.47 -6.86
C GLY A 347 -4.25 4.79 -7.58
N THR A 348 -3.21 5.53 -7.20
CA THR A 348 -2.85 6.83 -7.76
C THR A 348 -1.47 6.78 -8.42
N ALA A 349 -1.37 7.23 -9.65
CA ALA A 349 -0.11 7.22 -10.39
C ALA A 349 0.93 8.19 -9.77
N VAL A 350 2.21 7.84 -9.89
CA VAL A 350 3.32 8.69 -9.46
C VAL A 350 4.18 9.08 -10.64
N LEU A 351 4.50 10.37 -10.73
CA LEU A 351 5.57 10.88 -11.59
C LEU A 351 6.75 11.29 -10.73
N THR A 352 7.93 10.79 -11.04
CA THR A 352 9.18 11.11 -10.32
C THR A 352 10.35 11.35 -11.29
N MET A 353 11.47 11.85 -10.78
CA MET A 353 12.73 11.80 -11.54
C MET A 353 13.45 10.48 -11.27
N PRO A 354 14.13 9.89 -12.28
CA PRO A 354 14.79 8.61 -12.14
C PRO A 354 15.97 8.69 -11.18
N THR A 355 16.13 7.63 -10.37
CA THR A 355 17.29 7.38 -9.52
C THR A 355 17.67 5.90 -9.62
N PRO A 356 18.85 5.46 -9.19
CA PRO A 356 19.17 4.04 -9.12
C PRO A 356 18.11 3.25 -8.34
N ALA A 357 17.64 3.75 -7.20
CA ALA A 357 16.61 3.09 -6.40
C ALA A 357 15.29 2.92 -7.17
N THR A 358 14.81 3.98 -7.87
CA THR A 358 13.55 3.86 -8.62
C THR A 358 13.63 2.85 -9.75
N LYS A 359 14.78 2.75 -10.42
CA LYS A 359 15.03 1.76 -11.49
C LYS A 359 15.21 0.34 -10.97
N ASN A 360 15.74 0.18 -9.74
CA ASN A 360 15.87 -1.12 -9.11
C ASN A 360 14.53 -1.68 -8.64
N PHE A 361 13.60 -0.81 -8.25
CA PHE A 361 12.32 -1.26 -7.72
C PHE A 361 11.22 -1.37 -8.79
N PHE A 362 11.29 -0.56 -9.85
CA PHE A 362 10.24 -0.49 -10.87
C PHE A 362 10.83 -0.38 -12.27
N SER A 363 10.20 -1.05 -13.21
CA SER A 363 10.43 -0.87 -14.64
C SER A 363 9.73 0.40 -15.17
N ASP A 364 10.06 0.80 -16.39
CA ASP A 364 9.42 1.94 -17.07
C ASP A 364 7.92 1.70 -17.35
N SER A 365 7.47 0.44 -17.34
CA SER A 365 6.04 0.09 -17.48
C SER A 365 5.26 0.16 -16.16
N GLU A 366 5.95 0.32 -15.03
CA GLU A 366 5.38 0.34 -13.68
C GLU A 366 5.46 1.73 -13.01
N LEU A 367 6.48 2.52 -13.35
CA LEU A 367 6.67 3.86 -12.77
C LEU A 367 7.04 4.88 -13.84
N VAL A 368 6.26 5.96 -13.94
CA VAL A 368 6.55 7.04 -14.90
C VAL A 368 7.64 7.95 -14.36
N THR A 369 8.68 8.15 -15.18
CA THR A 369 9.79 9.04 -14.84
C THR A 369 9.95 10.17 -15.85
N ALA A 370 10.51 11.30 -15.42
CA ALA A 370 10.86 12.43 -16.27
C ALA A 370 12.27 12.92 -15.94
N THR A 371 13.03 13.31 -16.94
CA THR A 371 14.44 13.76 -16.79
C THR A 371 14.61 15.27 -16.86
N ASP A 372 13.64 15.97 -17.46
CA ASP A 372 13.67 17.41 -17.73
C ASP A 372 12.26 18.01 -17.77
N SER A 373 12.15 19.32 -18.00
CA SER A 373 10.87 20.04 -18.00
C SER A 373 9.93 19.61 -19.13
N THR A 374 10.47 19.23 -20.29
CA THR A 374 9.68 18.81 -21.46
C THR A 374 9.04 17.45 -21.19
N THR A 375 9.85 16.49 -20.77
CA THR A 375 9.38 15.15 -20.42
C THR A 375 8.45 15.16 -19.21
N ALA A 376 8.69 16.03 -18.21
CA ALA A 376 7.80 16.17 -17.06
C ALA A 376 6.41 16.69 -17.47
N LEU A 377 6.36 17.72 -18.32
CA LEU A 377 5.08 18.26 -18.80
C LEU A 377 4.33 17.23 -19.65
N SER A 378 5.01 16.55 -20.56
CA SER A 378 4.41 15.52 -21.42
C SER A 378 3.90 14.35 -20.61
N SER A 379 4.70 13.85 -19.64
CA SER A 379 4.32 12.74 -18.76
C SER A 379 3.14 13.08 -17.87
N LEU A 380 3.10 14.27 -17.26
CA LEU A 380 1.92 14.72 -16.51
C LEU A 380 0.70 14.82 -17.40
N SER A 381 0.85 15.41 -18.61
CA SER A 381 -0.26 15.56 -19.55
C SER A 381 -0.87 14.21 -19.94
N ILE A 382 -0.05 13.20 -20.24
CA ILE A 382 -0.57 11.88 -20.63
C ILE A 382 -1.25 11.17 -19.44
N LEU A 383 -0.66 11.25 -18.23
CA LEU A 383 -1.27 10.66 -17.04
C LEU A 383 -2.62 11.31 -16.67
N LEU A 384 -2.82 12.57 -16.99
CA LEU A 384 -4.08 13.28 -16.74
C LEU A 384 -5.11 13.04 -17.85
N LYS A 385 -4.68 13.03 -19.11
CA LYS A 385 -5.55 13.01 -20.29
C LYS A 385 -5.87 11.59 -20.79
N SER A 386 -5.06 10.57 -20.40
CA SER A 386 -5.25 9.17 -20.77
C SER A 386 -5.46 8.28 -19.54
N PRO A 387 -6.71 8.10 -19.07
CA PRO A 387 -7.01 7.16 -17.98
C PRO A 387 -6.53 5.74 -18.27
N ALA A 388 -6.67 5.26 -19.50
CA ALA A 388 -6.22 3.92 -19.88
C ALA A 388 -4.72 3.71 -19.64
N MET A 389 -3.87 4.69 -20.00
CA MET A 389 -2.42 4.63 -19.76
C MET A 389 -2.10 4.75 -18.28
N ARG A 390 -2.68 5.74 -17.59
CA ARG A 390 -2.46 5.98 -16.17
C ARG A 390 -2.79 4.76 -15.32
N ASP A 391 -3.99 4.21 -15.50
CA ASP A 391 -4.52 3.14 -14.66
C ASP A 391 -3.77 1.83 -14.89
N ARG A 392 -3.36 1.55 -16.15
CA ARG A 392 -2.53 0.37 -16.48
C ARG A 392 -1.14 0.44 -15.85
N VAL A 393 -0.44 1.55 -16.00
CA VAL A 393 0.87 1.75 -15.35
C VAL A 393 0.76 1.59 -13.84
N ASN A 394 -0.26 2.20 -13.25
CA ASN A 394 -0.47 2.12 -11.80
C ASN A 394 -0.81 0.69 -11.35
N HIS A 395 -1.63 -0.04 -12.12
CA HIS A 395 -1.97 -1.44 -11.79
C HIS A 395 -0.74 -2.35 -11.81
N ARG A 396 0.16 -2.18 -12.79
CA ARG A 396 1.44 -2.89 -12.85
C ARG A 396 2.33 -2.55 -11.64
N ALA A 397 2.40 -1.27 -11.26
CA ALA A 397 3.09 -0.86 -10.04
C ALA A 397 2.48 -1.51 -8.78
N GLN A 398 1.17 -1.59 -8.69
CA GLN A 398 0.48 -2.28 -7.58
C GLN A 398 0.87 -3.76 -7.51
N ARG A 399 0.84 -4.48 -8.64
CA ARG A 399 1.25 -5.89 -8.69
C ARG A 399 2.68 -6.06 -8.18
N LYS A 400 3.63 -5.25 -8.66
CA LYS A 400 5.02 -5.24 -8.19
C LYS A 400 5.11 -4.97 -6.69
N ILE A 401 4.36 -4.02 -6.17
CA ILE A 401 4.33 -3.70 -4.74
C ILE A 401 3.80 -4.88 -3.92
N TRP A 402 2.71 -5.50 -4.37
CA TRP A 402 2.09 -6.61 -3.65
C TRP A 402 2.99 -7.85 -3.61
N SER A 403 3.72 -8.11 -4.68
CA SER A 403 4.62 -9.26 -4.80
C SER A 403 5.96 -9.10 -4.06
N GLU A 404 6.48 -7.84 -3.87
CA GLU A 404 7.86 -7.67 -3.39
C GLU A 404 8.04 -6.54 -2.35
N HIS A 405 7.13 -5.57 -2.29
CA HIS A 405 7.38 -4.32 -1.57
C HIS A 405 6.30 -3.98 -0.54
N THR A 406 5.83 -4.98 0.23
CA THR A 406 4.96 -4.75 1.39
C THR A 406 5.75 -4.76 2.70
N TYR A 407 5.20 -4.15 3.76
CA TYR A 407 5.77 -4.24 5.10
C TYR A 407 5.88 -5.68 5.60
N ARG A 408 5.07 -6.62 5.08
CA ARG A 408 5.21 -8.05 5.37
C ARG A 408 6.53 -8.63 4.86
N HIS A 409 6.98 -8.25 3.66
CA HIS A 409 8.31 -8.62 3.15
C HIS A 409 9.42 -8.04 4.03
N ARG A 410 9.23 -6.82 4.55
CA ARG A 410 10.19 -6.20 5.47
C ARG A 410 10.22 -6.91 6.82
N ALA A 411 9.05 -7.30 7.35
CA ALA A 411 8.94 -8.07 8.61
C ALA A 411 9.61 -9.44 8.49
N LEU A 412 9.40 -10.15 7.37
CA LEU A 412 10.13 -11.39 7.08
C LEU A 412 11.65 -11.19 7.09
N LYS A 413 12.12 -10.12 6.44
CA LYS A 413 13.56 -9.80 6.41
C LYS A 413 14.11 -9.51 7.79
N VAL A 414 13.38 -8.74 8.61
CA VAL A 414 13.74 -8.46 10.01
C VAL A 414 13.79 -9.74 10.82
N ALA A 415 12.76 -10.57 10.76
CA ALA A 415 12.68 -11.82 11.51
C ALA A 415 13.83 -12.77 11.15
N LYS A 416 14.11 -12.97 9.85
CA LYS A 416 15.24 -13.80 9.38
C LYS A 416 16.60 -13.29 9.85
N ALA A 417 16.83 -11.99 9.77
CA ALA A 417 18.10 -11.39 10.18
C ALA A 417 18.39 -11.57 11.68
N LEU A 418 17.33 -11.61 12.49
CA LEU A 418 17.41 -11.72 13.94
C LEU A 418 17.21 -13.16 14.46
N GLY A 419 17.03 -14.14 13.59
CA GLY A 419 16.78 -15.54 13.99
C GLY A 419 15.42 -15.76 14.67
N ILE A 420 14.45 -14.85 14.46
CA ILE A 420 13.10 -14.97 15.01
C ILE A 420 12.26 -15.91 14.11
N PRO A 421 11.41 -16.81 14.67
CA PRO A 421 10.56 -17.67 13.86
C PRO A 421 9.74 -16.92 12.81
N SER A 422 9.86 -17.30 11.54
CA SER A 422 9.31 -16.56 10.40
C SER A 422 8.35 -17.34 9.51
N ASP A 423 8.05 -18.61 9.85
CA ASP A 423 7.25 -19.54 9.04
C ASP A 423 5.90 -18.97 8.60
N GLU A 424 5.27 -18.15 9.45
CA GLU A 424 3.99 -17.51 9.13
C GLU A 424 4.11 -16.50 8.00
N TYR A 425 5.19 -15.67 8.02
CA TYR A 425 5.45 -14.72 6.94
C TYR A 425 5.81 -15.44 5.64
N GLU A 426 6.63 -16.48 5.72
CA GLU A 426 7.01 -17.31 4.56
C GLU A 426 5.78 -17.93 3.91
N ARG A 427 4.90 -18.56 4.69
CA ARG A 427 3.66 -19.14 4.19
C ARG A 427 2.75 -18.09 3.53
N GLN A 428 2.61 -16.90 4.13
CA GLN A 428 1.75 -15.84 3.59
C GLN A 428 2.33 -15.17 2.33
N LEU A 429 3.65 -15.23 2.14
CA LEU A 429 4.37 -14.69 0.98
C LEU A 429 4.70 -15.77 -0.06
N ALA A 430 4.45 -17.03 0.24
CA ALA A 430 4.61 -18.13 -0.72
C ALA A 430 3.72 -17.93 -1.95
N VAL A 431 4.12 -18.56 -3.05
CA VAL A 431 3.30 -18.63 -4.26
C VAL A 431 1.92 -19.19 -3.90
N PRO A 432 0.83 -18.48 -4.21
CA PRO A 432 -0.50 -18.93 -3.83
C PRO A 432 -0.92 -20.16 -4.63
N ARG A 433 -1.66 -21.06 -3.97
CA ARG A 433 -2.17 -22.31 -4.54
C ARG A 433 -3.68 -22.18 -4.76
N VAL A 434 -4.12 -22.30 -6.01
CA VAL A 434 -5.51 -22.04 -6.43
C VAL A 434 -6.11 -23.26 -7.13
N SER A 435 -7.22 -23.78 -6.62
CA SER A 435 -8.05 -24.76 -7.32
C SER A 435 -9.02 -24.03 -8.25
N VAL A 436 -8.79 -24.11 -9.56
CA VAL A 436 -9.70 -23.59 -10.58
C VAL A 436 -10.79 -24.60 -10.84
N ILE A 437 -12.05 -24.21 -10.61
CA ILE A 437 -13.24 -25.03 -10.85
C ILE A 437 -13.97 -24.55 -12.09
N CYS A 438 -14.38 -25.47 -12.94
CA CYS A 438 -15.20 -25.21 -14.11
C CYS A 438 -16.21 -26.34 -14.32
N SER A 439 -17.46 -26.00 -14.70
CA SER A 439 -18.45 -26.97 -15.17
C SER A 439 -18.79 -26.65 -16.61
N THR A 440 -18.73 -27.65 -17.48
CA THR A 440 -19.05 -27.50 -18.90
C THR A 440 -19.85 -28.68 -19.45
N ASN A 441 -20.76 -28.37 -20.35
CA ASN A 441 -21.45 -29.33 -21.21
C ASN A 441 -20.99 -29.25 -22.68
N ARG A 442 -19.87 -28.54 -22.95
CA ARG A 442 -19.34 -28.24 -24.28
C ARG A 442 -17.96 -28.88 -24.46
N PRO A 443 -17.86 -30.11 -24.98
CA PRO A 443 -16.57 -30.79 -25.19
C PRO A 443 -15.57 -29.97 -26.02
N SER A 444 -16.07 -29.14 -26.94
CA SER A 444 -15.26 -28.28 -27.82
C SER A 444 -14.53 -27.16 -27.09
N GLN A 445 -14.97 -26.78 -25.87
CA GLN A 445 -14.34 -25.73 -25.06
C GLN A 445 -13.23 -26.24 -24.15
N ILE A 446 -13.06 -27.55 -24.04
CA ILE A 446 -12.02 -28.14 -23.18
C ILE A 446 -10.60 -27.64 -23.52
N PRO A 447 -10.15 -27.60 -24.80
CA PRO A 447 -8.85 -27.08 -25.15
C PRO A 447 -8.68 -25.60 -24.76
N HIS A 448 -9.72 -24.77 -24.98
CA HIS A 448 -9.72 -23.37 -24.60
C HIS A 448 -9.58 -23.19 -23.07
N LEU A 449 -10.40 -23.88 -22.30
CA LEU A 449 -10.32 -23.85 -20.83
C LEU A 449 -8.91 -24.23 -20.34
N ILE A 450 -8.33 -25.31 -20.88
CA ILE A 450 -6.97 -25.75 -20.56
C ILE A 450 -5.96 -24.63 -20.82
N GLU A 451 -6.05 -23.96 -21.97
CA GLU A 451 -5.18 -22.85 -22.33
C GLU A 451 -5.31 -21.68 -21.36
N GLN A 452 -6.57 -21.28 -21.01
CA GLN A 452 -6.82 -20.15 -20.10
C GLN A 452 -6.26 -20.42 -18.70
N VAL A 453 -6.32 -21.64 -18.22
CA VAL A 453 -5.79 -22.01 -16.91
C VAL A 453 -4.26 -22.18 -16.95
N ALA A 454 -3.73 -22.78 -18.01
CA ALA A 454 -2.28 -23.00 -18.15
C ALA A 454 -1.47 -21.71 -18.30
N ARG A 455 -2.07 -20.64 -18.84
CA ARG A 455 -1.37 -19.35 -19.02
C ARG A 455 -1.26 -18.52 -17.75
N GLN A 456 -1.87 -18.94 -16.62
CA GLN A 456 -1.80 -18.19 -15.37
C GLN A 456 -0.39 -18.21 -14.78
N VAL A 457 0.11 -17.06 -14.35
CA VAL A 457 1.47 -16.88 -13.82
C VAL A 457 1.46 -16.51 -12.34
N ASN A 458 2.57 -16.79 -11.65
CA ASN A 458 2.79 -16.50 -10.24
C ASN A 458 1.76 -17.16 -9.29
N VAL A 459 1.13 -18.26 -9.74
CA VAL A 459 0.23 -19.11 -8.97
C VAL A 459 0.49 -20.57 -9.28
N GLU A 460 0.30 -21.44 -8.31
CA GLU A 460 0.25 -22.89 -8.51
C GLU A 460 -1.21 -23.30 -8.69
N VAL A 461 -1.55 -24.00 -9.77
CA VAL A 461 -2.93 -24.25 -10.16
C VAL A 461 -3.26 -25.74 -10.13
N GLN A 462 -4.38 -26.10 -9.49
CA GLN A 462 -5.10 -27.34 -9.68
C GLN A 462 -6.31 -27.08 -10.57
N LEU A 463 -6.50 -27.83 -11.66
CA LEU A 463 -7.67 -27.70 -12.50
C LEU A 463 -8.70 -28.81 -12.20
N ILE A 464 -9.97 -28.42 -11.91
CA ILE A 464 -11.05 -29.34 -11.64
C ILE A 464 -12.19 -29.06 -12.62
N ILE A 465 -12.51 -30.05 -13.46
CA ILE A 465 -13.53 -29.93 -14.51
C ILE A 465 -14.69 -30.86 -14.22
N ALA A 466 -15.88 -30.33 -14.05
CA ALA A 466 -17.11 -31.11 -14.11
C ALA A 466 -17.58 -31.20 -15.58
N THR A 467 -17.55 -32.41 -16.15
CA THR A 467 -18.07 -32.69 -17.48
C THR A 467 -19.54 -33.11 -17.39
N HIS A 468 -20.45 -32.20 -17.78
CA HIS A 468 -21.89 -32.40 -17.63
C HIS A 468 -22.46 -33.12 -18.83
N GLY A 469 -22.75 -34.41 -18.64
CA GLY A 469 -23.39 -35.26 -19.67
C GLY A 469 -22.44 -35.76 -20.77
N PHE A 470 -21.11 -35.68 -20.58
CA PHE A 470 -20.14 -36.27 -21.50
C PHE A 470 -18.88 -36.73 -20.82
N GLU A 471 -18.14 -37.64 -21.47
CA GLU A 471 -16.80 -38.05 -21.06
C GLU A 471 -15.74 -37.37 -21.91
N LEU A 472 -14.57 -37.06 -21.31
CA LEU A 472 -13.43 -36.53 -22.05
C LEU A 472 -12.89 -37.53 -23.07
N SER A 473 -12.64 -37.05 -24.30
CA SER A 473 -11.93 -37.82 -25.33
C SER A 473 -10.51 -38.14 -24.92
N GLN A 474 -9.88 -39.14 -25.55
CA GLN A 474 -8.47 -39.49 -25.31
C GLN A 474 -7.53 -38.31 -25.60
N SER A 475 -7.86 -37.50 -26.62
CA SER A 475 -7.06 -36.30 -26.92
C SER A 475 -7.12 -35.23 -25.80
N HIS A 476 -8.29 -35.03 -25.20
CA HIS A 476 -8.46 -34.12 -24.08
C HIS A 476 -7.69 -34.60 -22.83
N LYS A 477 -7.73 -35.92 -22.54
CA LYS A 477 -6.98 -36.51 -21.44
C LYS A 477 -5.47 -36.34 -21.63
N LEU A 478 -4.95 -36.65 -22.83
CA LEU A 478 -3.53 -36.44 -23.16
C LEU A 478 -3.11 -34.97 -23.06
N LEU A 479 -3.99 -34.02 -23.42
CA LEU A 479 -3.69 -32.59 -23.29
C LEU A 479 -3.59 -32.19 -21.79
N LEU A 480 -4.50 -32.65 -20.96
CA LEU A 480 -4.47 -32.43 -19.51
C LEU A 480 -3.22 -33.01 -18.88
N ASP A 481 -2.88 -34.28 -19.18
CA ASP A 481 -1.69 -34.98 -18.67
C ASP A 481 -0.37 -34.27 -19.00
N ARG A 482 -0.32 -33.60 -20.18
CA ARG A 482 0.86 -32.83 -20.61
C ARG A 482 0.93 -31.44 -19.98
N THR A 483 -0.21 -30.87 -19.60
CA THR A 483 -0.32 -29.47 -19.21
C THR A 483 -0.28 -29.29 -17.69
N PHE A 484 -0.94 -30.18 -16.96
CA PHE A 484 -1.08 -30.05 -15.49
C PHE A 484 -0.50 -31.23 -14.73
N VAL A 485 0.14 -30.93 -13.61
CA VAL A 485 0.53 -31.94 -12.61
C VAL A 485 -0.69 -32.35 -11.78
N ASP A 486 -1.49 -31.35 -11.37
CA ASP A 486 -2.69 -31.51 -10.55
C ASP A 486 -3.95 -31.15 -11.33
N TYR A 487 -4.72 -32.17 -11.74
CA TYR A 487 -6.07 -31.94 -12.27
C TYR A 487 -7.03 -33.05 -11.84
N LYS A 488 -8.32 -32.75 -11.89
CA LYS A 488 -9.39 -33.70 -11.60
C LYS A 488 -10.51 -33.55 -12.59
N VAL A 489 -11.03 -34.65 -13.09
CA VAL A 489 -12.26 -34.68 -13.90
C VAL A 489 -13.39 -35.31 -13.10
N VAL A 490 -14.49 -34.61 -12.95
CA VAL A 490 -15.71 -35.06 -12.30
C VAL A 490 -16.77 -35.26 -13.38
N VAL A 491 -17.06 -36.50 -13.69
CA VAL A 491 -18.13 -36.82 -14.65
C VAL A 491 -19.47 -36.70 -13.94
N THR A 492 -20.33 -35.81 -14.43
CA THR A 492 -21.64 -35.53 -13.84
C THR A 492 -22.77 -35.90 -14.81
N ASP A 493 -23.86 -36.35 -14.24
CA ASP A 493 -25.06 -36.71 -14.99
C ASP A 493 -25.84 -35.46 -15.48
N THR A 494 -26.54 -35.58 -16.60
CA THR A 494 -27.36 -34.49 -17.17
C THR A 494 -28.51 -34.03 -16.28
N SER A 495 -28.89 -34.82 -15.28
CA SER A 495 -29.91 -34.45 -14.29
C SER A 495 -29.41 -33.52 -13.21
N MET A 496 -28.07 -33.41 -13.02
CA MET A 496 -27.47 -32.50 -12.05
C MET A 496 -27.60 -31.05 -12.51
N SER A 497 -27.86 -30.16 -11.57
CA SER A 497 -27.85 -28.71 -11.85
C SER A 497 -26.42 -28.19 -11.97
N LEU A 498 -26.26 -26.99 -12.55
CA LEU A 498 -24.95 -26.32 -12.60
C LEU A 498 -24.37 -26.11 -11.19
N GLY A 499 -25.21 -25.72 -10.21
CA GLY A 499 -24.78 -25.56 -8.83
C GLY A 499 -24.26 -26.88 -8.21
N ASP A 500 -24.91 -28.00 -8.50
CA ASP A 500 -24.45 -29.30 -8.02
C ASP A 500 -23.12 -29.72 -8.65
N CYS A 501 -22.93 -29.46 -9.94
CA CYS A 501 -21.67 -29.70 -10.63
C CYS A 501 -20.52 -28.86 -10.04
N LEU A 502 -20.77 -27.56 -9.77
CA LEU A 502 -19.78 -26.69 -9.12
C LEU A 502 -19.44 -27.15 -7.71
N ASN A 503 -20.44 -27.58 -6.92
CA ASN A 503 -20.21 -28.15 -5.58
C ASN A 503 -19.37 -29.43 -5.64
N ALA A 504 -19.59 -30.29 -6.64
CA ALA A 504 -18.77 -31.47 -6.86
C ALA A 504 -17.30 -31.09 -7.11
N CYS A 505 -17.05 -30.02 -7.90
CA CYS A 505 -15.71 -29.50 -8.10
C CYS A 505 -15.10 -28.91 -6.80
N VAL A 506 -15.87 -28.16 -6.01
CA VAL A 506 -15.41 -27.60 -4.71
C VAL A 506 -14.98 -28.72 -3.74
N ASN A 507 -15.70 -29.85 -3.72
CA ASN A 507 -15.36 -31.00 -2.88
C ASN A 507 -14.00 -31.63 -3.26
N GLU A 508 -13.64 -31.64 -4.52
CA GLU A 508 -12.35 -32.14 -5.04
C GLU A 508 -11.22 -31.11 -4.96
N SER A 509 -11.50 -29.87 -4.54
CA SER A 509 -10.47 -28.83 -4.41
C SER A 509 -9.56 -29.11 -3.22
N LEU A 510 -8.25 -29.01 -3.43
CA LEU A 510 -7.23 -29.32 -2.43
C LEU A 510 -6.55 -28.07 -1.89
N PHE A 511 -6.55 -26.98 -2.65
CA PHE A 511 -5.78 -25.78 -2.38
C PHE A 511 -6.53 -24.75 -1.52
N ASP A 512 -5.81 -23.79 -0.95
CA ASP A 512 -6.34 -22.81 -0.01
C ASP A 512 -7.34 -21.85 -0.62
N TYR A 513 -7.24 -21.62 -1.93
CA TYR A 513 -8.11 -20.74 -2.70
C TYR A 513 -8.86 -21.52 -3.78
N VAL A 514 -10.07 -21.08 -4.08
CA VAL A 514 -10.87 -21.57 -5.19
C VAL A 514 -11.18 -20.40 -6.13
N ALA A 515 -11.06 -20.64 -7.44
CA ALA A 515 -11.44 -19.72 -8.49
C ALA A 515 -12.44 -20.39 -9.45
N LYS A 516 -13.59 -19.75 -9.72
CA LYS A 516 -14.55 -20.21 -10.73
C LYS A 516 -14.20 -19.62 -12.08
N PHE A 517 -13.99 -20.48 -13.09
CA PHE A 517 -13.82 -20.11 -14.49
C PHE A 517 -15.03 -20.60 -15.30
N ASP A 518 -15.47 -19.78 -16.25
CA ASP A 518 -16.38 -20.23 -17.28
C ASP A 518 -15.56 -20.71 -18.50
N ASP A 519 -16.06 -21.67 -19.24
CA ASP A 519 -15.30 -22.41 -20.26
C ASP A 519 -15.08 -21.66 -21.58
N ASP A 520 -15.71 -20.48 -21.75
CA ASP A 520 -15.65 -19.65 -22.96
C ASP A 520 -15.08 -18.23 -22.75
N ASP A 521 -14.81 -17.83 -21.52
CA ASP A 521 -14.24 -16.52 -21.20
C ASP A 521 -12.70 -16.49 -21.35
N ILE A 522 -12.12 -15.28 -21.40
CA ILE A 522 -10.68 -15.07 -21.51
C ILE A 522 -10.10 -14.61 -20.17
N TYR A 523 -9.12 -15.36 -19.67
CA TYR A 523 -8.40 -15.09 -18.42
C TYR A 523 -6.91 -14.87 -18.74
N LEU A 524 -6.47 -13.61 -18.79
CA LEU A 524 -5.10 -13.23 -19.15
C LEU A 524 -4.09 -13.66 -18.07
N PRO A 525 -2.78 -13.71 -18.38
CA PRO A 525 -1.79 -14.38 -17.52
C PRO A 525 -1.78 -13.96 -16.05
N HIS A 526 -2.01 -12.69 -15.74
CA HIS A 526 -1.98 -12.17 -14.38
C HIS A 526 -3.35 -12.16 -13.65
N TYR A 527 -4.37 -12.78 -14.24
CA TYR A 527 -5.74 -12.72 -13.67
C TYR A 527 -5.81 -13.28 -12.25
N LEU A 528 -5.31 -14.51 -12.03
CA LEU A 528 -5.35 -15.12 -10.70
C LEU A 528 -4.45 -14.42 -9.70
N GLU A 529 -3.24 -14.02 -10.10
CA GLU A 529 -2.34 -13.24 -9.25
C GLU A 529 -3.00 -11.95 -8.75
N ASP A 530 -3.63 -11.17 -9.62
CA ASP A 530 -4.29 -9.92 -9.27
C ASP A 530 -5.50 -10.14 -8.36
N GLN A 531 -6.30 -11.18 -8.60
CA GLN A 531 -7.44 -11.53 -7.75
C GLN A 531 -6.98 -11.98 -6.36
N ILE A 532 -5.93 -12.78 -6.25
CA ILE A 532 -5.36 -13.19 -4.95
C ILE A 532 -4.75 -11.99 -4.21
N ASN A 533 -4.05 -11.10 -4.90
CA ASN A 533 -3.55 -9.87 -4.32
C ASN A 533 -4.71 -9.00 -3.80
N THR A 534 -5.79 -8.91 -4.59
CA THR A 534 -7.02 -8.21 -4.19
C THR A 534 -7.64 -8.82 -2.92
N LEU A 535 -7.70 -10.15 -2.85
CA LEU A 535 -8.17 -10.87 -1.67
C LEU A 535 -7.29 -10.57 -0.44
N LYS A 536 -5.97 -10.59 -0.62
CA LYS A 536 -4.99 -10.36 0.46
C LYS A 536 -5.08 -8.93 1.02
N PHE A 537 -5.14 -7.89 0.19
CA PHE A 537 -5.20 -6.52 0.72
C PHE A 537 -6.59 -6.12 1.24
N SER A 538 -7.66 -6.57 0.58
CA SER A 538 -9.02 -6.26 1.03
C SER A 538 -9.41 -7.04 2.28
N GLY A 539 -8.95 -8.28 2.41
CA GLY A 539 -9.38 -9.22 3.43
C GLY A 539 -10.84 -9.66 3.26
N ALA A 540 -11.38 -9.54 2.04
CA ALA A 540 -12.72 -9.97 1.70
C ALA A 540 -12.91 -11.48 1.86
N SER A 541 -14.14 -11.92 2.05
CA SER A 541 -14.51 -13.34 2.03
C SER A 541 -14.58 -13.87 0.60
N MET A 542 -14.83 -12.98 -0.39
CA MET A 542 -14.92 -13.27 -1.80
C MET A 542 -14.50 -12.04 -2.60
N VAL A 543 -13.74 -12.25 -3.66
CA VAL A 543 -13.43 -11.21 -4.66
C VAL A 543 -13.91 -11.64 -6.03
N GLY A 544 -14.09 -10.68 -6.91
CA GLY A 544 -14.44 -10.86 -8.32
C GLY A 544 -14.44 -9.53 -9.02
N LYS A 545 -15.07 -9.44 -10.18
CA LYS A 545 -15.12 -8.21 -10.97
C LYS A 545 -16.55 -7.75 -11.23
N GLN A 546 -16.83 -6.47 -11.01
CA GLN A 546 -18.00 -5.77 -11.55
C GLN A 546 -17.63 -4.95 -12.77
N ALA A 547 -16.46 -4.29 -12.71
CA ALA A 547 -15.85 -3.66 -13.86
C ALA A 547 -15.02 -4.70 -14.62
N ALA A 548 -15.29 -4.89 -15.88
CA ALA A 548 -14.58 -5.85 -16.71
C ALA A 548 -14.72 -5.50 -18.19
N TYR A 549 -13.78 -5.97 -18.99
CA TYR A 549 -13.94 -5.97 -20.43
C TYR A 549 -14.92 -7.06 -20.87
N ALA A 550 -15.62 -6.81 -21.96
CA ALA A 550 -16.45 -7.79 -22.62
C ALA A 550 -16.36 -7.63 -24.12
N PHE A 551 -16.29 -8.73 -24.85
CA PHE A 551 -16.34 -8.74 -26.31
C PHE A 551 -17.70 -9.22 -26.79
N VAL A 552 -18.43 -8.33 -27.50
CA VAL A 552 -19.73 -8.61 -28.06
C VAL A 552 -19.55 -9.02 -29.52
N GLU A 553 -19.60 -10.33 -29.76
CA GLU A 553 -19.29 -10.92 -31.07
C GLU A 553 -20.22 -10.44 -32.19
N SER A 554 -21.53 -10.28 -31.90
CA SER A 554 -22.53 -9.83 -32.90
C SER A 554 -22.27 -8.42 -33.42
N ARG A 555 -21.58 -7.58 -32.64
CA ARG A 555 -21.22 -6.19 -32.95
C ARG A 555 -19.74 -6.02 -33.26
N ASN A 556 -18.95 -7.09 -33.14
CA ASN A 556 -17.49 -7.07 -33.26
C ASN A 556 -16.86 -5.95 -32.40
N ALA A 557 -17.35 -5.78 -31.17
CA ALA A 557 -17.02 -4.66 -30.29
C ALA A 557 -16.46 -5.14 -28.93
N LEU A 558 -15.30 -4.63 -28.56
CA LEU A 558 -14.74 -4.73 -27.21
C LEU A 558 -15.20 -3.53 -26.42
N MET A 559 -15.79 -3.77 -25.26
CA MET A 559 -16.29 -2.74 -24.37
C MET A 559 -15.73 -2.87 -22.96
N LEU A 560 -15.65 -1.76 -22.25
CA LEU A 560 -15.44 -1.72 -20.81
C LEU A 560 -16.78 -1.49 -20.11
N ARG A 561 -17.18 -2.45 -19.29
CA ARG A 561 -18.42 -2.39 -18.52
C ARG A 561 -18.16 -1.80 -17.13
N ARG A 562 -19.02 -0.90 -16.68
CA ARG A 562 -19.11 -0.39 -15.30
C ARG A 562 -17.76 0.01 -14.70
N PRO A 563 -16.93 0.83 -15.36
CA PRO A 563 -15.60 1.21 -14.85
C PRO A 563 -15.65 1.90 -13.49
N GLU A 564 -16.78 2.50 -13.12
CA GLU A 564 -17.02 3.11 -11.81
C GLU A 564 -17.13 2.08 -10.68
N ARG A 565 -17.22 0.79 -11.00
CA ARG A 565 -17.38 -0.31 -10.05
C ARG A 565 -16.08 -1.04 -9.68
N GLU A 566 -14.93 -0.52 -10.11
CA GLU A 566 -13.63 -1.03 -9.71
C GLU A 566 -13.30 -0.72 -8.25
N HIS A 567 -12.53 -1.59 -7.63
CA HIS A 567 -11.94 -1.41 -6.29
C HIS A 567 -12.97 -1.02 -5.23
N MET A 568 -14.08 -1.76 -5.17
CA MET A 568 -15.20 -1.45 -4.30
C MET A 568 -15.66 -2.64 -3.46
N TRP A 569 -16.04 -2.35 -2.22
CA TRP A 569 -16.91 -3.25 -1.46
C TRP A 569 -18.30 -3.27 -2.09
N THR A 570 -18.84 -4.45 -2.27
CA THR A 570 -20.09 -4.69 -3.01
C THR A 570 -20.78 -5.94 -2.48
N ASN A 571 -22.04 -6.15 -2.92
CA ASN A 571 -22.78 -7.39 -2.68
C ASN A 571 -22.86 -8.27 -3.94
N PHE A 572 -22.24 -7.85 -5.05
CA PHE A 572 -22.30 -8.55 -6.31
C PHE A 572 -20.99 -8.43 -7.10
N VAL A 573 -20.55 -9.53 -7.69
CA VAL A 573 -19.50 -9.62 -8.70
C VAL A 573 -19.92 -10.63 -9.75
N ALA A 574 -19.33 -10.58 -10.95
CA ALA A 574 -19.70 -11.48 -12.06
C ALA A 574 -19.29 -12.94 -11.73
N GLY A 575 -20.19 -13.88 -11.99
CA GLY A 575 -20.00 -15.31 -11.69
C GLY A 575 -18.70 -15.93 -12.17
N PRO A 576 -18.27 -15.72 -13.43
CA PRO A 576 -17.00 -16.25 -13.95
C PRO A 576 -15.75 -15.66 -13.27
N THR A 577 -15.92 -14.73 -12.33
CA THR A 577 -14.79 -14.03 -11.71
C THR A 577 -14.62 -14.32 -10.21
N PHE A 578 -15.34 -15.29 -9.68
CA PHE A 578 -15.27 -15.62 -8.25
C PHE A 578 -13.91 -16.18 -7.86
N VAL A 579 -13.28 -15.55 -6.89
CA VAL A 579 -12.06 -16.05 -6.23
C VAL A 579 -12.18 -15.82 -4.73
N GLY A 580 -11.92 -16.83 -3.95
CA GLY A 580 -12.01 -16.74 -2.48
C GLY A 580 -11.30 -17.88 -1.75
N PRO A 581 -11.19 -17.80 -0.42
CA PRO A 581 -10.73 -18.94 0.37
C PRO A 581 -11.61 -20.16 0.13
N ARG A 582 -11.02 -21.34 0.04
CA ARG A 582 -11.77 -22.60 -0.08
C ARG A 582 -12.84 -22.74 1.01
N ALA A 583 -12.52 -22.32 2.23
CA ALA A 583 -13.45 -22.34 3.35
C ALA A 583 -14.74 -21.54 3.07
N THR A 584 -14.68 -20.45 2.30
CA THR A 584 -15.87 -19.66 1.92
C THR A 584 -16.79 -20.48 1.02
N PHE A 585 -16.25 -21.20 0.03
CA PHE A 585 -17.04 -22.04 -0.88
C PHE A 585 -17.64 -23.25 -0.16
N VAL A 586 -16.91 -23.89 0.73
CA VAL A 586 -17.40 -25.01 1.54
C VAL A 586 -18.52 -24.60 2.49
N ALA A 587 -18.39 -23.43 3.12
CA ALA A 587 -19.39 -22.90 4.06
C ALA A 587 -20.65 -22.38 3.34
N ASN A 588 -20.57 -22.07 2.07
CA ASN A 588 -21.66 -21.50 1.27
C ASN A 588 -21.82 -22.27 -0.05
N PRO A 589 -22.34 -23.52 -0.05
CA PRO A 589 -22.47 -24.28 -1.28
C PRO A 589 -23.41 -23.59 -2.26
N PHE A 590 -23.14 -23.76 -3.57
CA PHE A 590 -24.03 -23.33 -4.63
C PHE A 590 -25.38 -24.03 -4.49
N GLN A 591 -26.45 -23.30 -4.72
CA GLN A 591 -27.79 -23.91 -4.68
C GLN A 591 -28.00 -24.83 -5.91
N SER A 592 -28.79 -25.92 -5.70
CA SER A 592 -29.15 -26.88 -6.75
C SER A 592 -30.09 -26.22 -7.77
N ARG A 593 -29.50 -25.43 -8.68
CA ARG A 593 -30.17 -24.75 -9.81
C ARG A 593 -29.20 -24.49 -10.96
N THR A 594 -29.72 -24.35 -12.15
CA THR A 594 -28.93 -24.10 -13.38
C THR A 594 -28.84 -22.62 -13.74
N THR A 595 -29.67 -21.76 -13.15
CA THR A 595 -29.66 -20.31 -13.33
C THR A 595 -29.82 -19.61 -12.00
N GLY A 596 -29.02 -18.58 -11.77
CA GLY A 596 -29.02 -17.79 -10.54
C GLY A 596 -28.27 -18.41 -9.37
N GLU A 597 -27.56 -19.53 -9.57
CA GLU A 597 -26.70 -20.18 -8.57
C GLU A 597 -25.63 -19.24 -8.04
N ASP A 598 -25.00 -18.43 -8.91
CA ASP A 598 -23.99 -17.43 -8.58
C ASP A 598 -24.57 -16.33 -7.66
N THR A 599 -25.77 -15.83 -7.99
CA THR A 599 -26.43 -14.79 -7.20
C THR A 599 -26.78 -15.29 -5.79
N GLU A 600 -27.28 -16.50 -5.68
CA GLU A 600 -27.62 -17.09 -4.37
C GLU A 600 -26.38 -17.45 -3.56
N PHE A 601 -25.29 -17.86 -4.23
CA PHE A 601 -23.99 -18.05 -3.58
C PHE A 601 -23.51 -16.75 -2.93
N LEU A 602 -23.50 -15.64 -3.67
CA LEU A 602 -23.11 -14.33 -3.12
C LEU A 602 -24.03 -13.88 -1.98
N ARG A 603 -25.34 -14.11 -2.08
CA ARG A 603 -26.29 -13.83 -1.00
C ARG A 603 -25.99 -14.66 0.25
N SER A 604 -25.66 -15.94 0.08
CA SER A 604 -25.26 -16.80 1.20
C SER A 604 -24.02 -16.27 1.92
N VAL A 605 -22.99 -15.89 1.17
CA VAL A 605 -21.77 -15.28 1.72
C VAL A 605 -22.09 -14.00 2.52
N VAL A 606 -22.91 -13.09 1.97
CA VAL A 606 -23.27 -11.84 2.65
C VAL A 606 -24.13 -12.11 3.89
N ASN A 607 -25.11 -13.00 3.81
CA ASN A 607 -25.99 -13.35 4.92
C ASN A 607 -25.21 -14.05 6.05
N GLY A 608 -24.15 -14.79 5.73
CA GLY A 608 -23.20 -15.36 6.68
C GLY A 608 -22.23 -14.33 7.30
N GLY A 609 -22.39 -13.04 7.02
CA GLY A 609 -21.55 -11.96 7.52
C GLY A 609 -20.24 -11.79 6.74
N GLY A 610 -20.08 -12.47 5.62
CA GLY A 610 -18.95 -12.29 4.69
C GLY A 610 -19.05 -10.98 3.91
N HIS A 611 -17.91 -10.53 3.40
CA HIS A 611 -17.81 -9.32 2.60
C HIS A 611 -17.28 -9.65 1.21
N ILE A 612 -17.84 -9.00 0.20
CA ILE A 612 -17.48 -9.17 -1.20
C ILE A 612 -16.78 -7.90 -1.69
N TYR A 613 -15.73 -8.05 -2.48
CA TYR A 613 -14.98 -6.95 -3.04
C TYR A 613 -14.84 -7.10 -4.56
N SER A 614 -15.15 -6.05 -5.30
CA SER A 614 -14.87 -5.94 -6.74
C SER A 614 -13.44 -5.43 -6.93
N GLY A 615 -12.59 -6.20 -7.60
CA GLY A 615 -11.21 -5.86 -7.92
C GLY A 615 -11.08 -4.84 -9.06
N ASP A 616 -9.94 -4.90 -9.73
CA ASP A 616 -9.63 -4.14 -10.93
C ASP A 616 -10.41 -4.65 -12.17
N ARG A 617 -10.32 -3.91 -13.29
CA ARG A 617 -10.97 -4.28 -14.57
C ARG A 617 -10.10 -5.13 -15.51
N PHE A 618 -8.80 -5.28 -15.20
CA PHE A 618 -7.82 -5.88 -16.10
C PHE A 618 -7.82 -7.42 -16.07
N ASN A 619 -7.16 -7.99 -17.05
CA ASN A 619 -6.84 -9.42 -17.17
C ASN A 619 -8.04 -10.38 -17.26
N PHE A 620 -9.23 -9.86 -17.56
CA PHE A 620 -10.42 -10.67 -17.83
C PHE A 620 -11.27 -10.04 -18.95
N ILE A 621 -11.73 -10.88 -19.91
CA ILE A 621 -12.67 -10.47 -20.95
C ILE A 621 -13.81 -11.47 -20.98
N GLN A 622 -15.03 -10.99 -20.68
CA GLN A 622 -16.24 -11.79 -20.84
C GLN A 622 -16.54 -11.94 -22.33
N MET A 623 -16.69 -13.18 -22.80
CA MET A 623 -17.08 -13.44 -24.19
C MET A 623 -18.59 -13.48 -24.31
N ARG A 624 -19.16 -12.66 -25.22
CA ARG A 624 -20.57 -12.66 -25.53
C ARG A 624 -20.80 -13.12 -26.98
N HIS A 625 -21.00 -14.42 -27.10
CA HIS A 625 -21.24 -15.09 -28.38
C HIS A 625 -22.62 -14.74 -28.96
N LYS A 626 -22.83 -15.01 -30.24
CA LYS A 626 -24.14 -14.76 -30.92
C LYS A 626 -25.27 -15.64 -30.40
N ASN A 627 -24.96 -16.83 -29.91
CA ASN A 627 -25.92 -17.82 -29.42
C ASN A 627 -25.35 -18.52 -28.17
N GLY A 628 -26.24 -19.05 -27.32
CA GLY A 628 -25.82 -19.96 -26.23
C GLY A 628 -25.63 -19.32 -24.84
N HIS A 629 -26.06 -18.06 -24.65
CA HIS A 629 -26.00 -17.44 -23.32
C HIS A 629 -27.14 -17.87 -22.43
N THR A 630 -26.82 -18.17 -21.20
CA THR A 630 -27.79 -18.40 -20.10
C THR A 630 -28.53 -17.10 -19.75
N TRP A 631 -27.86 -15.95 -19.87
CA TRP A 631 -28.43 -14.63 -19.58
C TRP A 631 -28.92 -13.93 -20.85
N GLN A 632 -30.25 -13.88 -21.03
CA GLN A 632 -30.92 -13.37 -22.22
C GLN A 632 -31.12 -11.85 -22.18
N LEU A 633 -30.05 -11.07 -22.10
CA LEU A 633 -30.11 -9.62 -22.35
C LEU A 633 -29.84 -9.33 -23.82
N ALA A 634 -30.55 -8.38 -24.44
CA ALA A 634 -30.23 -7.95 -25.80
C ALA A 634 -28.83 -7.34 -25.87
N ASP A 635 -28.12 -7.53 -26.98
CA ASP A 635 -26.74 -7.03 -27.11
C ASP A 635 -26.64 -5.51 -27.02
N ASP A 636 -27.64 -4.78 -27.50
CA ASP A 636 -27.70 -3.32 -27.39
C ASP A 636 -27.88 -2.87 -25.93
N ASP A 637 -28.72 -3.56 -25.13
CA ASP A 637 -28.87 -3.29 -23.69
C ASP A 637 -27.62 -3.68 -22.92
N PHE A 638 -26.89 -4.68 -23.40
CA PHE A 638 -25.60 -5.05 -22.79
C PHE A 638 -24.54 -3.98 -23.07
N LEU A 639 -24.44 -3.49 -24.31
CA LEU A 639 -23.52 -2.42 -24.69
C LEU A 639 -23.84 -1.09 -24.00
N ALA A 640 -25.12 -0.81 -23.72
CA ALA A 640 -25.53 0.37 -22.98
C ALA A 640 -25.02 0.42 -21.51
N GLN A 641 -24.47 -0.69 -20.98
CA GLN A 641 -23.91 -0.76 -19.62
C GLN A 641 -22.43 -0.36 -19.53
N GLY A 642 -21.83 0.14 -20.59
CA GLY A 642 -20.41 0.52 -20.61
C GLY A 642 -20.03 1.38 -21.80
N THR A 643 -18.75 1.41 -22.13
CA THR A 643 -18.18 2.17 -23.22
C THR A 643 -17.48 1.24 -24.19
N VAL A 644 -17.74 1.37 -25.49
CA VAL A 644 -16.98 0.65 -26.52
C VAL A 644 -15.58 1.25 -26.60
N GLU A 645 -14.57 0.42 -26.39
CA GLU A 645 -13.15 0.80 -26.41
C GLU A 645 -12.51 0.57 -27.78
N SER A 646 -12.94 -0.49 -28.50
CA SER A 646 -12.46 -0.78 -29.83
C SER A 646 -13.44 -1.65 -30.63
N PHE A 647 -13.31 -1.64 -31.93
CA PHE A 647 -13.90 -2.64 -32.84
C PHE A 647 -12.86 -3.70 -33.18
N GLY A 648 -13.27 -4.97 -33.16
CA GLY A 648 -12.38 -6.12 -33.22
C GLY A 648 -11.94 -6.61 -31.84
N PHE A 649 -11.62 -7.91 -31.80
CA PHE A 649 -11.10 -8.54 -30.58
C PHE A 649 -9.62 -8.23 -30.41
N ASN A 650 -9.24 -7.73 -29.24
CA ASN A 650 -7.83 -7.44 -28.89
C ASN A 650 -7.61 -7.56 -27.37
N GLU A 651 -6.95 -8.63 -26.95
CA GLU A 651 -6.62 -8.89 -25.54
C GLU A 651 -5.78 -7.77 -24.91
N ALA A 652 -4.91 -7.10 -25.69
CA ALA A 652 -4.03 -6.05 -25.18
C ALA A 652 -4.79 -4.85 -24.55
N HIS A 653 -6.08 -4.66 -24.86
CA HIS A 653 -6.91 -3.66 -24.18
C HIS A 653 -7.18 -4.02 -22.72
N ALA A 654 -7.31 -5.30 -22.41
CA ALA A 654 -7.58 -5.79 -21.07
C ALA A 654 -6.33 -6.18 -20.30
N GLU A 655 -5.19 -6.34 -20.97
CA GLU A 655 -3.93 -6.75 -20.35
C GLU A 655 -3.29 -5.61 -19.55
N ALA A 656 -2.86 -5.92 -18.33
CA ALA A 656 -2.07 -4.99 -17.51
C ALA A 656 -0.94 -5.70 -16.73
#